data_60679f81a6461276a00d923084ccfc03
#
_entry.id   60679f81a6461276a00d923084ccfc03
#
_cell.length_a   1.000
_cell.length_b   1.000
_cell.length_c   1.000
_cell.angle_alpha   90.00
_cell.angle_beta   90.00
_cell.angle_gamma   90.00
#
_symmetry.space_group_name_H-M   'P 1'
#
loop_
_entity.id
_entity.type
_entity.pdbx_description
1 polymer ?
#
loop_
_entity_poly.entity_id
_entity_poly.type
_entity_poly.pdbx_seq_one_letter_code
_entity_poly.pdbx_strand_id
1 'polypeptide(L)'
;MNEKVLNTLEYNKIISQLAEFADSEPGKQVCLSLVPGTDLDAIRTAQAETRDALSRLFKLGSTSFGGNKDIGFTVKTLDIGSTLSSVELLKIAKLLDNVNRIKAYGRKDREDTPADSLDEYFEQLEPLTFLANEINRCILAEDEFADDASPKLKSIRRSMISTNDKIHSQLLSMVNGSYRSYLQDAVITMRNNRYCIPVKSEYKSQVHGLVHDQSATGSTFFIEPAAVVELNNQLKELVLQEQEEIERILAELSAQAGAYTTELSLNQKLMTKLDFVFAKAKLALEQNATEPLFNTDHYINIRKGRHPLLPKKSVVPIDIHLGKDFDLLIITGPNTGGKTVSLKTVGLFTLMGQAGLHIPALDRSELSIFTEVYADIGDEQSIEQSLSTFSSHMKSIVHILAHADENSLCLFDELGAGTDPTEGAALAIAILNHLHDRGIRTMATTHYSELKIYALSTSFVENACCEFSVETLQPTYRLLIGIPGKSNAFAISSKLGLSDEIITAAKEQISKEDESFEDVIADLEQSRLTIEKEQREIAEYKERIRTLQEQLKAKNEKIDRAKDKILREANEKAREILQEAKDVADETIRDFNKLDAGADIKALEKKRQKVRDKISEKNAKLSLSAGPTQPKQKTLDPAKLKKGDAVKVISMGLKGTVSTLPDSKGNLFVQCGIMRTSVNVKDLALIEEATITAPTLQRTNSGKIKMSKVTGISTEINLLGRTVDEAICELDKYLDDAYLAHLPSVRVVHGKGTGALRSAVHSHLKRQKHVKEFRLGEYGEGDAGVTIVTFK
;
A
#
# COMPACT_ATOMS: atom_id res chain seq x y z
N MET A 1 -13.98 11.69 -22.78
CA MET A 1 -12.58 12.09 -22.44
C MET A 1 -11.82 12.47 -23.70
N ASN A 2 -11.20 13.64 -23.73
CA ASN A 2 -10.51 14.16 -24.90
C ASN A 2 -9.09 13.56 -25.02
N GLU A 3 -8.67 13.19 -26.23
CA GLU A 3 -7.35 12.61 -26.51
C GLU A 3 -6.18 13.55 -26.10
N LYS A 4 -6.38 14.87 -26.23
CA LYS A 4 -5.39 15.87 -25.77
C LYS A 4 -5.12 15.71 -24.26
N VAL A 5 -6.16 15.50 -23.45
CA VAL A 5 -6.02 15.35 -21.99
C VAL A 5 -5.32 14.04 -21.63
N LEU A 6 -5.61 12.94 -22.34
CA LEU A 6 -4.93 11.66 -22.14
C LEU A 6 -3.41 11.80 -22.38
N ASN A 7 -3.02 12.57 -23.39
CA ASN A 7 -1.61 12.86 -23.67
C ASN A 7 -0.99 13.81 -22.62
N THR A 8 -1.67 14.90 -22.25
CA THR A 8 -1.21 15.88 -21.25
C THR A 8 -0.96 15.24 -19.89
N LEU A 9 -1.86 14.35 -19.45
CA LEU A 9 -1.75 13.62 -18.19
C LEU A 9 -0.90 12.34 -18.32
N GLU A 10 -0.32 12.09 -19.49
CA GLU A 10 0.57 10.96 -19.76
C GLU A 10 -0.10 9.57 -19.57
N TYR A 11 -1.42 9.50 -19.69
CA TYR A 11 -2.19 8.26 -19.58
C TYR A 11 -1.73 7.21 -20.60
N ASN A 12 -1.36 7.64 -21.81
CA ASN A 12 -0.85 6.75 -22.86
C ASN A 12 0.43 6.01 -22.46
N LYS A 13 1.27 6.61 -21.57
CA LYS A 13 2.45 5.92 -21.03
C LYS A 13 2.05 4.78 -20.09
N ILE A 14 0.99 4.98 -19.28
CA ILE A 14 0.46 3.92 -18.41
C ILE A 14 -0.12 2.77 -19.24
N ILE A 15 -0.85 3.11 -20.30
CA ILE A 15 -1.41 2.14 -21.23
C ILE A 15 -0.33 1.35 -21.95
N SER A 16 0.76 2.01 -22.35
CA SER A 16 1.93 1.32 -22.92
C SER A 16 2.56 0.35 -21.91
N GLN A 17 2.75 0.77 -20.67
CA GLN A 17 3.23 -0.10 -19.59
C GLN A 17 2.27 -1.28 -19.35
N LEU A 18 0.95 -1.04 -19.36
CA LEU A 18 -0.05 -2.09 -19.20
C LEU A 18 0.07 -3.13 -20.31
N ALA A 19 0.26 -2.70 -21.56
CA ALA A 19 0.41 -3.61 -22.71
C ALA A 19 1.67 -4.49 -22.61
N GLU A 20 2.73 -4.05 -21.92
CA GLU A 20 3.93 -4.88 -21.69
C GLU A 20 3.64 -6.08 -20.76
N PHE A 21 2.63 -5.98 -19.89
CA PHE A 21 2.22 -7.06 -19.00
C PHE A 21 1.26 -8.07 -19.63
N ALA A 22 0.66 -7.76 -20.78
CA ALA A 22 -0.13 -8.72 -21.53
C ALA A 22 0.78 -9.70 -22.28
N ASP A 23 0.48 -10.99 -22.15
CA ASP A 23 1.31 -12.05 -22.72
C ASP A 23 0.97 -12.37 -24.18
N SER A 24 -0.26 -12.05 -24.61
CA SER A 24 -0.78 -12.34 -25.95
C SER A 24 -0.94 -11.06 -26.79
N GLU A 25 -0.81 -11.18 -28.11
CA GLU A 25 -1.04 -10.04 -29.01
C GLU A 25 -2.47 -9.49 -28.95
N PRO A 26 -3.53 -10.32 -28.94
CA PRO A 26 -4.89 -9.83 -28.72
C PRO A 26 -5.06 -9.11 -27.37
N GLY A 27 -4.43 -9.61 -26.29
CA GLY A 27 -4.45 -8.96 -24.97
C GLY A 27 -3.79 -7.58 -24.99
N LYS A 28 -2.64 -7.45 -25.68
CA LYS A 28 -1.95 -6.17 -25.87
C LYS A 28 -2.82 -5.14 -26.60
N GLN A 29 -3.51 -5.56 -27.64
CA GLN A 29 -4.41 -4.68 -28.40
C GLN A 29 -5.56 -4.17 -27.53
N VAL A 30 -6.14 -5.02 -26.69
CA VAL A 30 -7.18 -4.61 -25.73
C VAL A 30 -6.59 -3.64 -24.70
N CYS A 31 -5.38 -3.89 -24.20
CA CYS A 31 -4.71 -2.95 -23.31
C CYS A 31 -4.52 -1.57 -23.96
N LEU A 32 -4.01 -1.53 -25.20
CA LEU A 32 -3.74 -0.27 -25.94
C LEU A 32 -5.02 0.50 -26.28
N SER A 33 -6.16 -0.17 -26.39
CA SER A 33 -7.45 0.45 -26.67
C SER A 33 -8.23 0.85 -25.41
N LEU A 34 -7.65 0.67 -24.21
CA LEU A 34 -8.32 0.97 -22.93
C LEU A 34 -8.51 2.46 -22.74
N VAL A 35 -9.76 2.89 -22.62
CA VAL A 35 -10.14 4.28 -22.34
C VAL A 35 -10.91 4.36 -21.02
N PRO A 36 -10.81 5.49 -20.28
CA PRO A 36 -11.57 5.69 -19.05
C PRO A 36 -13.08 5.71 -19.32
N GLY A 37 -13.83 4.95 -18.52
CA GLY A 37 -15.29 4.91 -18.57
C GLY A 37 -15.94 5.91 -17.61
N THR A 38 -17.26 6.08 -17.75
CA THR A 38 -18.09 6.96 -16.89
C THR A 38 -19.24 6.20 -16.21
N ASP A 39 -19.41 4.94 -16.51
CA ASP A 39 -20.42 4.07 -15.88
C ASP A 39 -19.87 3.48 -14.58
N LEU A 40 -20.50 3.81 -13.46
CA LEU A 40 -20.09 3.36 -12.12
C LEU A 40 -20.07 1.84 -11.99
N ASP A 41 -21.07 1.16 -12.50
CA ASP A 41 -21.17 -0.30 -12.33
C ASP A 41 -20.13 -1.02 -13.18
N ALA A 42 -19.90 -0.54 -14.41
CA ALA A 42 -18.82 -1.04 -15.26
C ALA A 42 -17.44 -0.81 -14.64
N ILE A 43 -17.21 0.37 -14.05
CA ILE A 43 -15.95 0.70 -13.36
C ILE A 43 -15.73 -0.22 -12.15
N ARG A 44 -16.77 -0.38 -11.30
CA ARG A 44 -16.69 -1.27 -10.13
C ARG A 44 -16.43 -2.72 -10.51
N THR A 45 -17.07 -3.19 -11.56
CA THR A 45 -16.82 -4.54 -12.10
C THR A 45 -15.38 -4.68 -12.56
N ALA A 46 -14.87 -3.70 -13.32
CA ALA A 46 -13.50 -3.73 -13.81
C ALA A 46 -12.46 -3.63 -12.67
N GLN A 47 -12.76 -2.90 -11.59
CA GLN A 47 -11.94 -2.83 -10.38
C GLN A 47 -11.96 -4.16 -9.61
N ALA A 48 -13.14 -4.78 -9.46
CA ALA A 48 -13.30 -6.07 -8.82
C ALA A 48 -12.54 -7.17 -9.57
N GLU A 49 -12.64 -7.22 -10.91
CA GLU A 49 -11.86 -8.14 -11.74
C GLU A 49 -10.35 -7.99 -11.49
N THR A 50 -9.87 -6.74 -11.42
CA THR A 50 -8.44 -6.45 -11.18
C THR A 50 -8.01 -6.89 -9.78
N ARG A 51 -8.83 -6.61 -8.75
CA ARG A 51 -8.60 -7.04 -7.37
C ARG A 51 -8.54 -8.56 -7.25
N ASP A 52 -9.49 -9.25 -7.86
CA ASP A 52 -9.61 -10.70 -7.77
C ASP A 52 -8.46 -11.40 -8.53
N ALA A 53 -8.08 -10.86 -9.70
CA ALA A 53 -6.87 -11.32 -10.41
C ALA A 53 -5.59 -11.11 -9.59
N LEU A 54 -5.46 -9.95 -8.94
CA LEU A 54 -4.34 -9.66 -8.05
C LEU A 54 -4.29 -10.62 -6.85
N SER A 55 -5.45 -10.91 -6.24
CA SER A 55 -5.56 -11.91 -5.17
C SER A 55 -5.13 -13.30 -5.62
N ARG A 56 -5.52 -13.71 -6.84
CA ARG A 56 -5.09 -14.98 -7.43
C ARG A 56 -3.60 -15.03 -7.71
N LEU A 57 -3.00 -13.93 -8.21
CA LEU A 57 -1.55 -13.84 -8.41
C LEU A 57 -0.79 -14.02 -7.09
N PHE A 58 -1.26 -13.46 -5.99
CA PHE A 58 -0.64 -13.64 -4.67
C PHE A 58 -0.77 -15.07 -4.13
N LYS A 59 -1.93 -15.71 -4.31
CA LYS A 59 -2.21 -17.03 -3.74
C LYS A 59 -1.68 -18.18 -4.60
N LEU A 60 -1.88 -18.10 -5.92
CA LEU A 60 -1.64 -19.20 -6.85
C LEU A 60 -0.36 -19.03 -7.68
N GLY A 61 0.24 -17.83 -7.63
CA GLY A 61 1.35 -17.45 -8.48
C GLY A 61 0.90 -16.99 -9.89
N SER A 62 1.89 -16.60 -10.70
CA SER A 62 1.63 -16.14 -12.07
C SER A 62 1.23 -17.28 -13.00
N THR A 63 0.35 -16.98 -13.94
CA THR A 63 0.05 -17.81 -15.10
C THR A 63 0.38 -17.04 -16.38
N SER A 64 0.61 -17.75 -17.51
CA SER A 64 0.94 -17.12 -18.77
C SER A 64 -0.14 -17.38 -19.81
N PHE A 65 -0.48 -16.35 -20.57
CA PHE A 65 -1.37 -16.41 -21.73
C PHE A 65 -0.59 -16.42 -23.05
N GLY A 66 0.74 -16.56 -22.98
CA GLY A 66 1.63 -16.52 -24.13
C GLY A 66 1.33 -17.60 -25.16
N GLY A 67 1.58 -17.25 -26.43
CA GLY A 67 1.34 -18.13 -27.57
C GLY A 67 -0.10 -18.13 -28.08
N ASN A 68 -1.04 -17.42 -27.45
CA ASN A 68 -2.36 -17.20 -28.02
C ASN A 68 -2.24 -16.19 -29.17
N LYS A 69 -2.55 -16.64 -30.36
CA LYS A 69 -2.63 -15.79 -31.57
C LYS A 69 -4.11 -15.54 -31.88
N ASP A 70 -4.40 -14.47 -32.57
CA ASP A 70 -5.77 -14.21 -33.02
C ASP A 70 -6.18 -15.28 -34.05
N ILE A 71 -7.27 -15.98 -33.77
CA ILE A 71 -7.89 -16.97 -34.65
C ILE A 71 -9.21 -16.46 -35.26
N GLY A 72 -9.52 -15.17 -35.12
CA GLY A 72 -10.80 -14.63 -35.61
C GLY A 72 -11.03 -14.82 -37.10
N PHE A 73 -9.95 -14.70 -37.93
CA PHE A 73 -10.02 -15.01 -39.34
C PHE A 73 -10.15 -16.53 -39.60
N THR A 74 -9.41 -17.33 -38.85
CA THR A 74 -9.44 -18.80 -38.91
C THR A 74 -10.84 -19.36 -38.63
N VAL A 75 -11.50 -18.83 -37.59
CA VAL A 75 -12.90 -19.20 -37.26
C VAL A 75 -13.84 -18.82 -38.40
N LYS A 76 -13.73 -17.62 -38.98
CA LYS A 76 -14.54 -17.23 -40.16
C LYS A 76 -14.32 -18.14 -41.34
N THR A 77 -13.09 -18.60 -41.60
CA THR A 77 -12.75 -19.54 -42.65
C THR A 77 -13.40 -20.91 -42.43
N LEU A 78 -13.47 -21.37 -41.15
CA LEU A 78 -14.19 -22.58 -40.77
C LEU A 78 -15.70 -22.44 -40.96
N ASP A 79 -16.29 -21.31 -40.61
CA ASP A 79 -17.75 -21.05 -40.73
C ASP A 79 -18.23 -21.14 -42.18
N ILE A 80 -17.40 -20.81 -43.17
CA ILE A 80 -17.72 -20.94 -44.57
C ILE A 80 -17.35 -22.32 -45.16
N GLY A 81 -16.88 -23.25 -44.30
CA GLY A 81 -16.55 -24.63 -44.70
C GLY A 81 -15.25 -24.79 -45.48
N SER A 82 -14.33 -23.82 -45.41
CA SER A 82 -13.05 -23.87 -46.08
C SER A 82 -12.01 -24.66 -45.28
N THR A 83 -11.08 -25.33 -45.98
CA THR A 83 -9.96 -26.04 -45.36
C THR A 83 -8.90 -25.08 -44.87
N LEU A 84 -8.46 -25.27 -43.62
CA LEU A 84 -7.35 -24.54 -42.99
C LEU A 84 -6.00 -25.10 -43.38
N SER A 85 -4.99 -24.26 -43.35
CA SER A 85 -3.58 -24.65 -43.39
C SER A 85 -3.12 -25.31 -42.09
N SER A 86 -1.97 -25.99 -42.15
CA SER A 86 -1.29 -26.53 -40.94
C SER A 86 -1.01 -25.47 -39.88
N VAL A 87 -0.57 -24.28 -40.31
CA VAL A 87 -0.30 -23.13 -39.41
C VAL A 87 -1.55 -22.68 -38.67
N GLU A 88 -2.70 -22.64 -39.35
CA GLU A 88 -3.97 -22.22 -38.72
C GLU A 88 -4.50 -23.28 -37.77
N LEU A 89 -4.41 -24.54 -38.08
CA LEU A 89 -4.77 -25.66 -37.19
C LEU A 89 -3.86 -25.68 -35.93
N LEU A 90 -2.56 -25.49 -36.10
CA LEU A 90 -1.62 -25.39 -34.98
C LEU A 90 -1.92 -24.20 -34.09
N LYS A 91 -2.41 -23.06 -34.62
CA LYS A 91 -2.90 -21.94 -33.78
C LYS A 91 -4.11 -22.35 -32.92
N ILE A 92 -5.06 -23.11 -33.52
CA ILE A 92 -6.20 -23.64 -32.75
C ILE A 92 -5.73 -24.61 -31.66
N ALA A 93 -4.87 -25.58 -32.01
CA ALA A 93 -4.33 -26.51 -31.01
C ALA A 93 -3.64 -25.78 -29.85
N LYS A 94 -2.81 -24.80 -30.19
CA LYS A 94 -2.12 -23.97 -29.15
C LYS A 94 -3.05 -23.17 -28.27
N LEU A 95 -4.12 -22.61 -28.86
CA LEU A 95 -5.17 -21.95 -28.07
C LEU A 95 -5.81 -22.94 -27.10
N LEU A 96 -6.20 -24.13 -27.59
CA LEU A 96 -6.88 -25.13 -26.75
C LEU A 96 -5.99 -25.69 -25.63
N ASP A 97 -4.71 -25.90 -25.91
CA ASP A 97 -3.72 -26.30 -24.89
C ASP A 97 -3.61 -25.21 -23.79
N ASN A 98 -3.57 -23.94 -24.20
CA ASN A 98 -3.57 -22.82 -23.26
C ASN A 98 -4.88 -22.73 -22.47
N VAL A 99 -6.03 -22.92 -23.13
CA VAL A 99 -7.35 -22.94 -22.46
C VAL A 99 -7.39 -24.05 -21.40
N ASN A 100 -6.90 -25.25 -21.71
CA ASN A 100 -6.84 -26.33 -20.73
C ASN A 100 -6.00 -25.97 -19.51
N ARG A 101 -4.82 -25.39 -19.73
CA ARG A 101 -3.93 -24.92 -18.65
C ARG A 101 -4.57 -23.80 -17.81
N ILE A 102 -5.19 -22.81 -18.45
CA ILE A 102 -5.82 -21.70 -17.79
C ILE A 102 -7.07 -22.14 -17.01
N LYS A 103 -7.88 -23.03 -17.58
CA LYS A 103 -9.01 -23.62 -16.84
C LYS A 103 -8.55 -24.40 -15.60
N ALA A 104 -7.46 -25.14 -15.68
CA ALA A 104 -6.86 -25.84 -14.55
C ALA A 104 -6.36 -24.85 -13.47
N TYR A 105 -5.74 -23.72 -13.89
CA TYR A 105 -5.34 -22.66 -12.98
C TYR A 105 -6.56 -22.05 -12.26
N GLY A 106 -7.64 -21.79 -12.98
CA GLY A 106 -8.89 -21.26 -12.39
C GLY A 106 -9.52 -22.13 -11.31
N ARG A 107 -9.34 -23.47 -11.40
CA ARG A 107 -9.88 -24.45 -10.45
C ARG A 107 -9.00 -24.70 -9.23
N LYS A 108 -7.78 -24.22 -9.23
CA LYS A 108 -6.81 -24.47 -8.15
C LYS A 108 -7.24 -23.79 -6.85
N ASP A 109 -7.19 -24.53 -5.75
CA ASP A 109 -7.52 -24.08 -4.37
C ASP A 109 -8.91 -23.43 -4.21
N ARG A 110 -9.92 -23.94 -4.96
CA ARG A 110 -11.30 -23.40 -4.93
C ARG A 110 -12.21 -24.01 -3.85
N GLU A 111 -11.86 -25.17 -3.26
CA GLU A 111 -12.72 -25.89 -2.31
C GLU A 111 -13.02 -25.07 -1.04
N ASP A 112 -12.09 -24.17 -0.62
CA ASP A 112 -12.21 -23.37 0.62
C ASP A 112 -12.28 -21.83 0.36
N THR A 113 -12.40 -21.38 -0.90
CA THR A 113 -12.42 -19.93 -1.21
C THR A 113 -13.79 -19.50 -1.73
N PRO A 114 -14.31 -18.32 -1.31
CA PRO A 114 -15.56 -17.79 -1.85
C PRO A 114 -15.41 -17.51 -3.37
N ALA A 115 -16.53 -17.56 -4.07
CA ALA A 115 -16.60 -17.21 -5.49
C ALA A 115 -16.09 -15.76 -5.71
N ASP A 116 -15.35 -15.52 -6.78
CA ASP A 116 -14.86 -14.22 -7.19
C ASP A 116 -15.37 -13.85 -8.61
N SER A 117 -15.13 -12.62 -9.04
CA SER A 117 -15.61 -12.08 -10.32
C SER A 117 -15.06 -12.79 -11.57
N LEU A 118 -14.02 -13.61 -11.43
CA LEU A 118 -13.35 -14.28 -12.55
C LEU A 118 -13.82 -15.72 -12.74
N ASP A 119 -14.52 -16.31 -11.78
CA ASP A 119 -14.92 -17.71 -11.83
C ASP A 119 -15.72 -18.05 -13.08
N GLU A 120 -16.68 -17.22 -13.42
CA GLU A 120 -17.52 -17.40 -14.60
C GLU A 120 -16.68 -17.50 -15.88
N TYR A 121 -15.64 -16.67 -16.02
CA TYR A 121 -14.76 -16.71 -17.18
C TYR A 121 -13.97 -18.02 -17.27
N PHE A 122 -13.49 -18.55 -16.13
CA PHE A 122 -12.77 -19.83 -16.10
C PHE A 122 -13.70 -21.03 -16.34
N GLU A 123 -14.93 -20.98 -15.86
CA GLU A 123 -15.92 -22.04 -16.04
C GLU A 123 -16.37 -22.17 -17.48
N GLN A 124 -16.58 -21.03 -18.16
CA GLN A 124 -17.02 -20.97 -19.56
C GLN A 124 -15.95 -21.43 -20.57
N LEU A 125 -14.68 -21.55 -20.16
CA LEU A 125 -13.62 -22.05 -21.03
C LEU A 125 -13.88 -23.52 -21.43
N GLU A 126 -13.81 -23.83 -22.73
CA GLU A 126 -13.99 -25.18 -23.26
C GLU A 126 -12.68 -25.73 -23.83
N PRO A 127 -11.97 -26.63 -23.12
CA PRO A 127 -10.64 -27.09 -23.52
C PRO A 127 -10.56 -27.87 -24.82
N LEU A 128 -11.66 -28.53 -25.27
CA LEU A 128 -11.74 -29.38 -26.47
C LEU A 128 -10.45 -30.20 -26.65
N THR A 129 -10.02 -30.90 -25.63
CA THR A 129 -8.72 -31.59 -25.56
C THR A 129 -8.59 -32.67 -26.62
N PHE A 130 -9.70 -33.30 -27.01
CA PHE A 130 -9.70 -34.27 -28.09
C PHE A 130 -9.28 -33.67 -29.43
N LEU A 131 -9.76 -32.44 -29.74
CA LEU A 131 -9.40 -31.73 -30.99
C LEU A 131 -7.93 -31.28 -30.97
N ALA A 132 -7.49 -30.69 -29.83
CA ALA A 132 -6.08 -30.31 -29.69
C ALA A 132 -5.15 -31.50 -29.85
N ASN A 133 -5.45 -32.63 -29.19
CA ASN A 133 -4.67 -33.85 -29.28
C ASN A 133 -4.63 -34.42 -30.71
N GLU A 134 -5.77 -34.41 -31.43
CA GLU A 134 -5.82 -34.93 -32.81
C GLU A 134 -5.04 -34.05 -33.76
N ILE A 135 -5.13 -32.71 -33.64
CA ILE A 135 -4.30 -31.80 -34.45
C ILE A 135 -2.82 -32.03 -34.15
N ASN A 136 -2.41 -32.05 -32.89
CA ASN A 136 -1.01 -32.25 -32.49
C ASN A 136 -0.48 -33.64 -32.84
N ARG A 137 -1.34 -34.67 -32.90
CA ARG A 137 -1.00 -36.01 -33.38
C ARG A 137 -0.68 -36.04 -34.87
N CYS A 138 -1.47 -35.28 -35.64
CA CYS A 138 -1.31 -35.27 -37.10
C CYS A 138 -0.25 -34.29 -37.61
N ILE A 139 -0.12 -33.10 -36.96
CA ILE A 139 0.74 -32.02 -37.41
C ILE A 139 1.81 -31.75 -36.33
N LEU A 140 3.09 -32.05 -36.69
CA LEU A 140 4.23 -31.86 -35.77
C LEU A 140 4.79 -30.44 -35.84
N ALA A 141 4.85 -29.84 -37.01
CA ALA A 141 5.28 -28.47 -37.27
C ALA A 141 4.58 -27.92 -38.53
N GLU A 142 4.81 -26.66 -38.87
CA GLU A 142 4.11 -25.94 -39.97
C GLU A 142 4.11 -26.73 -41.29
N ASP A 143 5.25 -27.37 -41.63
CA ASP A 143 5.42 -28.14 -42.86
C ASP A 143 5.66 -29.63 -42.60
N GLU A 144 5.43 -30.10 -41.38
CA GLU A 144 5.76 -31.47 -40.96
C GLU A 144 4.53 -32.18 -40.39
N PHE A 145 4.15 -33.27 -41.10
CA PHE A 145 3.07 -34.17 -40.72
C PHE A 145 3.62 -35.46 -40.16
N ALA A 146 3.00 -36.00 -39.14
CA ALA A 146 3.37 -37.28 -38.57
C ALA A 146 3.14 -38.41 -39.57
N ASP A 147 4.01 -39.39 -39.61
CA ASP A 147 3.84 -40.55 -40.50
C ASP A 147 2.57 -41.33 -40.22
N ASP A 148 2.12 -41.36 -38.99
CA ASP A 148 0.91 -42.02 -38.53
C ASP A 148 -0.30 -41.09 -38.46
N ALA A 149 -0.22 -39.90 -39.05
CA ALA A 149 -1.37 -39.01 -39.21
C ALA A 149 -2.53 -39.71 -39.91
N SER A 150 -2.22 -40.55 -40.91
CA SER A 150 -3.16 -41.52 -41.47
C SER A 150 -2.46 -42.84 -41.87
N PRO A 151 -3.19 -43.96 -41.88
CA PRO A 151 -2.64 -45.22 -42.36
C PRO A 151 -2.16 -45.17 -43.85
N LYS A 152 -2.85 -44.37 -44.67
CA LYS A 152 -2.52 -44.16 -46.07
C LYS A 152 -1.23 -43.36 -46.22
N LEU A 153 -1.06 -42.25 -45.48
CA LEU A 153 0.17 -41.44 -45.47
C LEU A 153 1.39 -42.30 -45.12
N LYS A 154 1.24 -43.10 -44.07
CA LYS A 154 2.29 -44.03 -43.63
C LYS A 154 2.68 -45.04 -44.70
N SER A 155 1.70 -45.56 -45.43
CA SER A 155 1.95 -46.50 -46.56
C SER A 155 2.64 -45.80 -47.70
N ILE A 156 2.21 -44.58 -48.07
CA ILE A 156 2.83 -43.78 -49.16
C ILE A 156 4.28 -43.49 -48.81
N ARG A 157 4.58 -42.97 -47.64
CA ARG A 157 5.96 -42.63 -47.20
C ARG A 157 6.87 -43.86 -47.17
N ARG A 158 6.37 -45.01 -46.68
CA ARG A 158 7.10 -46.28 -46.76
C ARG A 158 7.43 -46.66 -48.22
N SER A 159 6.45 -46.48 -49.13
CA SER A 159 6.66 -46.77 -50.57
C SER A 159 7.65 -45.79 -51.17
N MET A 160 7.63 -44.51 -50.81
CA MET A 160 8.61 -43.49 -51.21
C MET A 160 10.03 -43.89 -50.80
N ILE A 161 10.22 -44.28 -49.51
CA ILE A 161 11.53 -44.71 -48.98
C ILE A 161 11.99 -45.96 -49.80
N SER A 162 11.16 -46.96 -49.94
CA SER A 162 11.48 -48.19 -50.67
C SER A 162 11.83 -47.92 -52.15
N THR A 163 11.08 -47.01 -52.81
CA THR A 163 11.36 -46.65 -54.22
C THR A 163 12.66 -45.85 -54.34
N ASN A 164 12.90 -44.93 -53.39
CA ASN A 164 14.14 -44.16 -53.30
C ASN A 164 15.37 -45.04 -53.08
N ASP A 165 15.26 -46.02 -52.17
CA ASP A 165 16.32 -47.02 -51.95
C ASP A 165 16.62 -47.86 -53.25
N LYS A 166 15.59 -48.24 -54.00
CA LYS A 166 15.75 -48.93 -55.28
C LYS A 166 16.44 -48.06 -56.30
N ILE A 167 16.05 -46.75 -56.44
CA ILE A 167 16.70 -45.79 -57.30
C ILE A 167 18.18 -45.66 -56.94
N HIS A 168 18.48 -45.42 -55.70
CA HIS A 168 19.86 -45.29 -55.22
C HIS A 168 20.68 -46.55 -55.46
N SER A 169 20.13 -47.72 -55.20
CA SER A 169 20.80 -48.99 -55.41
C SER A 169 21.14 -49.20 -56.88
N GLN A 170 20.19 -48.94 -57.79
CA GLN A 170 20.42 -49.07 -59.26
C GLN A 170 21.44 -48.02 -59.74
N LEU A 171 21.31 -46.77 -59.32
CA LEU A 171 22.23 -45.71 -59.70
C LEU A 171 23.65 -45.96 -59.15
N LEU A 172 23.81 -46.39 -57.92
CA LEU A 172 25.11 -46.78 -57.35
C LEU A 172 25.76 -47.94 -58.15
N SER A 173 24.96 -48.92 -58.50
CA SER A 173 25.45 -50.02 -59.38
C SER A 173 25.97 -49.51 -60.72
N MET A 174 25.28 -48.54 -61.31
CA MET A 174 25.70 -47.92 -62.59
C MET A 174 26.92 -47.01 -62.42
N VAL A 175 26.96 -46.17 -61.43
CA VAL A 175 28.03 -45.21 -61.12
C VAL A 175 29.33 -45.95 -60.81
N ASN A 176 29.27 -47.03 -60.05
CA ASN A 176 30.44 -47.83 -59.67
C ASN A 176 30.78 -48.92 -60.68
N GLY A 177 29.87 -49.25 -61.64
CA GLY A 177 30.00 -50.29 -62.60
C GLY A 177 30.26 -49.76 -64.03
N SER A 178 29.33 -50.13 -64.98
CA SER A 178 29.49 -49.99 -66.47
C SER A 178 29.63 -48.53 -66.94
N TYR A 179 29.09 -47.55 -66.24
CA TYR A 179 29.11 -46.14 -66.67
C TYR A 179 30.20 -45.29 -65.99
N ARG A 180 31.01 -45.83 -65.07
CA ARG A 180 32.01 -45.07 -64.30
C ARG A 180 32.97 -44.24 -65.21
N SER A 181 33.39 -44.79 -66.33
CA SER A 181 34.31 -44.12 -67.31
C SER A 181 33.62 -42.96 -68.07
N TYR A 182 32.31 -42.99 -68.21
CA TYR A 182 31.48 -41.97 -68.88
C TYR A 182 31.08 -40.80 -68.00
N LEU A 183 31.20 -40.91 -66.66
CA LEU A 183 30.77 -39.89 -65.71
C LEU A 183 31.86 -38.85 -65.57
N GLN A 184 31.41 -37.60 -65.35
CA GLN A 184 32.27 -36.49 -64.95
C GLN A 184 32.73 -36.71 -63.51
N ASP A 185 31.79 -37.05 -62.63
CA ASP A 185 31.97 -37.39 -61.22
C ASP A 185 31.13 -38.62 -60.87
N ALA A 186 31.66 -39.49 -60.01
CA ALA A 186 30.97 -40.73 -59.62
C ALA A 186 29.96 -40.44 -58.50
N VAL A 187 29.00 -39.55 -58.78
CA VAL A 187 27.99 -39.11 -57.81
C VAL A 187 26.56 -39.21 -58.39
N ILE A 188 25.59 -39.41 -57.52
CA ILE A 188 24.16 -39.32 -57.85
C ILE A 188 23.76 -37.89 -57.62
N THR A 189 23.07 -37.26 -58.54
CA THR A 189 22.59 -35.86 -58.41
C THR A 189 21.10 -35.81 -58.65
N MET A 190 20.47 -34.71 -58.18
CA MET A 190 19.07 -34.47 -58.51
C MET A 190 18.92 -33.25 -59.39
N ARG A 191 18.14 -33.38 -60.48
CA ARG A 191 17.77 -32.31 -61.38
C ARG A 191 16.25 -32.38 -61.65
N ASN A 192 15.59 -31.25 -61.58
CA ASN A 192 14.14 -31.21 -61.81
C ASN A 192 13.37 -32.26 -60.94
N ASN A 193 13.82 -32.48 -59.72
CA ASN A 193 13.27 -33.50 -58.80
C ASN A 193 13.37 -34.92 -59.28
N ARG A 194 14.39 -35.21 -60.10
CA ARG A 194 14.68 -36.55 -60.63
C ARG A 194 16.14 -36.94 -60.38
N TYR A 195 16.36 -38.16 -60.03
CA TYR A 195 17.70 -38.70 -59.81
C TYR A 195 18.41 -38.90 -61.16
N CYS A 196 19.53 -38.28 -61.30
CA CYS A 196 20.37 -38.25 -62.50
C CYS A 196 21.83 -38.60 -62.18
N ILE A 197 22.59 -38.95 -63.22
CA ILE A 197 24.03 -39.10 -63.15
C ILE A 197 24.73 -38.08 -64.11
N PRO A 198 25.86 -37.45 -63.66
CA PRO A 198 26.58 -36.45 -64.45
C PRO A 198 27.46 -37.11 -65.49
N VAL A 199 27.06 -37.06 -66.77
CA VAL A 199 27.76 -37.73 -67.94
C VAL A 199 28.55 -36.69 -68.71
N LYS A 200 29.82 -36.98 -69.08
CA LYS A 200 30.62 -36.11 -69.92
C LYS A 200 29.98 -35.96 -71.31
N SER A 201 30.11 -34.83 -71.94
CA SER A 201 29.48 -34.49 -73.21
C SER A 201 29.85 -35.50 -74.33
N GLU A 202 31.07 -36.01 -74.30
CA GLU A 202 31.61 -36.99 -75.23
C GLU A 202 30.87 -38.32 -75.17
N TYR A 203 30.35 -38.70 -73.98
CA TYR A 203 29.72 -40.01 -73.81
C TYR A 203 28.18 -39.91 -73.66
N LYS A 204 27.57 -38.79 -74.08
CA LYS A 204 26.14 -38.58 -74.03
C LYS A 204 25.35 -39.68 -74.75
N SER A 205 25.82 -40.13 -75.90
CA SER A 205 25.20 -41.19 -76.74
C SER A 205 25.35 -42.57 -76.13
N GLN A 206 26.27 -42.79 -75.18
CA GLN A 206 26.57 -44.11 -74.62
C GLN A 206 25.70 -44.38 -73.39
N VAL A 207 25.10 -43.34 -72.81
CA VAL A 207 24.19 -43.49 -71.65
C VAL A 207 22.77 -43.31 -72.16
N HIS A 208 22.02 -44.38 -72.23
CA HIS A 208 20.65 -44.36 -72.65
C HIS A 208 19.77 -43.80 -71.54
N GLY A 209 19.06 -42.66 -71.72
CA GLY A 209 18.18 -42.01 -70.73
C GLY A 209 17.73 -40.64 -71.23
N LEU A 210 17.06 -39.91 -70.29
CA LEU A 210 16.53 -38.56 -70.50
C LEU A 210 17.49 -37.52 -69.98
N VAL A 211 17.80 -36.51 -70.83
CA VAL A 211 18.62 -35.36 -70.34
C VAL A 211 17.74 -34.36 -69.68
N HIS A 212 17.98 -34.04 -68.36
CA HIS A 212 17.23 -33.10 -67.57
C HIS A 212 17.93 -31.73 -67.44
N ASP A 213 19.27 -31.72 -67.57
CA ASP A 213 20.01 -30.46 -67.38
C ASP A 213 21.40 -30.61 -68.07
N GLN A 214 22.07 -29.47 -68.29
CA GLN A 214 23.42 -29.36 -68.74
C GLN A 214 24.24 -28.40 -67.93
N SER A 215 25.49 -28.67 -67.65
CA SER A 215 26.39 -27.75 -66.94
C SER A 215 26.54 -26.43 -67.72
N ALA A 216 26.78 -25.33 -67.03
CA ALA A 216 26.96 -24.00 -67.65
C ALA A 216 28.09 -23.98 -68.73
N THR A 217 29.09 -24.84 -68.61
CA THR A 217 30.18 -25.00 -69.63
C THR A 217 29.84 -25.92 -70.74
N GLY A 218 28.71 -26.57 -70.71
CA GLY A 218 28.29 -27.57 -71.74
C GLY A 218 29.05 -28.90 -71.67
N SER A 219 29.97 -29.08 -70.75
CA SER A 219 30.86 -30.25 -70.65
C SER A 219 30.21 -31.46 -69.96
N THR A 220 29.08 -31.29 -69.26
CA THR A 220 28.40 -32.30 -68.45
C THR A 220 26.92 -32.29 -68.76
N PHE A 221 26.35 -33.47 -69.07
CA PHE A 221 24.89 -33.64 -69.13
C PHE A 221 24.38 -34.41 -67.88
N PHE A 222 23.32 -33.94 -67.31
CA PHE A 222 22.66 -34.65 -66.21
C PHE A 222 21.58 -35.57 -66.85
N ILE A 223 21.87 -36.83 -66.83
CA ILE A 223 21.06 -37.86 -67.53
C ILE A 223 20.38 -38.74 -66.51
N GLU A 224 19.09 -38.89 -66.66
CA GLU A 224 18.30 -39.91 -65.97
C GLU A 224 18.40 -41.18 -66.74
N PRO A 225 19.08 -42.23 -66.27
CA PRO A 225 19.23 -43.45 -66.98
C PRO A 225 17.88 -44.16 -67.23
N ALA A 226 17.70 -44.75 -68.39
CA ALA A 226 16.44 -45.41 -68.76
C ALA A 226 15.96 -46.45 -67.74
N ALA A 227 16.91 -47.11 -67.07
CA ALA A 227 16.60 -48.08 -66.02
C ALA A 227 15.93 -47.51 -64.78
N VAL A 228 16.06 -46.20 -64.46
CA VAL A 228 15.44 -45.57 -63.30
C VAL A 228 14.32 -44.64 -63.65
N VAL A 229 13.99 -44.42 -64.91
CA VAL A 229 12.89 -43.53 -65.38
C VAL A 229 11.57 -43.93 -64.74
N GLU A 230 11.22 -45.22 -64.78
CA GLU A 230 9.98 -45.71 -64.16
C GLU A 230 9.94 -45.53 -62.64
N LEU A 231 11.04 -45.76 -61.93
CA LEU A 231 11.13 -45.56 -60.52
C LEU A 231 11.05 -44.07 -60.14
N ASN A 232 11.65 -43.17 -60.91
CA ASN A 232 11.54 -41.74 -60.74
C ASN A 232 10.10 -41.26 -61.04
N ASN A 233 9.42 -41.86 -62.07
CA ASN A 233 8.00 -41.60 -62.33
C ASN A 233 7.12 -42.05 -61.15
N GLN A 234 7.35 -43.28 -60.65
CA GLN A 234 6.67 -43.80 -59.44
C GLN A 234 6.91 -42.94 -58.19
N LEU A 235 8.16 -42.47 -58.00
CA LEU A 235 8.46 -41.59 -56.88
C LEU A 235 7.68 -40.24 -56.96
N LYS A 236 7.62 -39.66 -58.16
CA LYS A 236 6.86 -38.45 -58.46
C LYS A 236 5.35 -38.65 -58.22
N GLU A 237 4.80 -39.77 -58.63
CA GLU A 237 3.39 -40.12 -58.35
C GLU A 237 3.12 -40.25 -56.84
N LEU A 238 4.03 -40.91 -56.11
CA LEU A 238 3.94 -41.05 -54.66
C LEU A 238 3.99 -39.68 -53.96
N VAL A 239 4.83 -38.73 -54.45
CA VAL A 239 4.85 -37.35 -53.91
C VAL A 239 3.51 -36.62 -54.12
N LEU A 240 2.88 -36.79 -55.29
CA LEU A 240 1.54 -36.23 -55.52
C LEU A 240 0.50 -36.87 -54.64
N GLN A 241 0.54 -38.21 -54.48
CA GLN A 241 -0.36 -38.91 -53.55
C GLN A 241 -0.16 -38.50 -52.10
N GLU A 242 1.07 -38.19 -51.70
CA GLU A 242 1.37 -37.64 -50.37
C GLU A 242 0.70 -36.28 -50.20
N GLN A 243 0.82 -35.36 -51.18
CA GLN A 243 0.18 -34.04 -51.13
C GLN A 243 -1.35 -34.14 -51.05
N GLU A 244 -1.96 -34.98 -51.89
CA GLU A 244 -3.40 -35.21 -51.87
C GLU A 244 -3.88 -35.78 -50.53
N GLU A 245 -3.07 -36.66 -49.90
CA GLU A 245 -3.42 -37.22 -48.59
C GLU A 245 -3.27 -36.21 -47.48
N ILE A 246 -2.26 -35.33 -47.52
CA ILE A 246 -2.09 -34.21 -46.60
C ILE A 246 -3.27 -33.25 -46.73
N GLU A 247 -3.68 -32.88 -47.94
CA GLU A 247 -4.86 -32.02 -48.13
C GLU A 247 -6.14 -32.68 -47.58
N ARG A 248 -6.31 -34.01 -47.71
CA ARG A 248 -7.42 -34.73 -47.10
C ARG A 248 -7.37 -34.70 -45.60
N ILE A 249 -6.19 -34.88 -44.99
CA ILE A 249 -6.00 -34.80 -43.53
C ILE A 249 -6.35 -33.40 -43.04
N LEU A 250 -5.86 -32.34 -43.71
CA LEU A 250 -6.18 -30.95 -43.36
C LEU A 250 -7.69 -30.68 -43.47
N ALA A 251 -8.35 -31.20 -44.50
CA ALA A 251 -9.79 -31.06 -44.67
C ALA A 251 -10.59 -31.76 -43.55
N GLU A 252 -10.17 -32.98 -43.14
CA GLU A 252 -10.79 -33.70 -42.03
C GLU A 252 -10.63 -32.97 -40.70
N LEU A 253 -9.42 -32.50 -40.38
CA LEU A 253 -9.14 -31.72 -39.18
C LEU A 253 -9.92 -30.39 -39.18
N SER A 254 -10.00 -29.72 -40.35
CA SER A 254 -10.78 -28.50 -40.52
C SER A 254 -12.26 -28.71 -40.30
N ALA A 255 -12.82 -29.83 -40.83
CA ALA A 255 -14.22 -30.19 -40.61
C ALA A 255 -14.51 -30.48 -39.12
N GLN A 256 -13.59 -31.16 -38.43
CA GLN A 256 -13.70 -31.40 -36.97
C GLN A 256 -13.66 -30.10 -36.20
N ALA A 257 -12.75 -29.18 -36.51
CA ALA A 257 -12.65 -27.86 -35.90
C ALA A 257 -13.88 -26.98 -36.20
N GLY A 258 -14.41 -27.07 -37.44
CA GLY A 258 -15.59 -26.38 -37.91
C GLY A 258 -16.87 -26.71 -37.14
N ALA A 259 -16.94 -27.88 -36.49
CA ALA A 259 -18.07 -28.26 -35.65
C ALA A 259 -18.09 -27.47 -34.30
N TYR A 260 -16.99 -26.78 -33.95
CA TYR A 260 -16.81 -26.09 -32.66
C TYR A 260 -16.43 -24.62 -32.81
N THR A 261 -16.84 -23.95 -33.88
CA THR A 261 -16.48 -22.54 -34.16
C THR A 261 -16.99 -21.60 -33.09
N THR A 262 -18.15 -21.87 -32.49
CA THR A 262 -18.74 -21.10 -31.39
C THR A 262 -17.85 -21.16 -30.15
N GLU A 263 -17.44 -22.35 -29.74
CA GLU A 263 -16.60 -22.60 -28.58
C GLU A 263 -15.18 -22.04 -28.80
N LEU A 264 -14.63 -22.20 -29.99
CA LEU A 264 -13.33 -21.60 -30.35
C LEU A 264 -13.37 -20.07 -30.29
N SER A 265 -14.44 -19.45 -30.82
CA SER A 265 -14.63 -18.00 -30.73
C SER A 265 -14.80 -17.52 -29.29
N LEU A 266 -15.57 -18.24 -28.47
CA LEU A 266 -15.74 -17.95 -27.04
C LEU A 266 -14.43 -18.07 -26.28
N ASN A 267 -13.70 -19.17 -26.49
CA ASN A 267 -12.38 -19.37 -25.90
C ASN A 267 -11.41 -18.22 -26.23
N GLN A 268 -11.36 -17.80 -27.50
CA GLN A 268 -10.53 -16.66 -27.91
C GLN A 268 -10.89 -15.38 -27.15
N LYS A 269 -12.18 -15.06 -27.02
CA LYS A 269 -12.66 -13.89 -26.30
C LYS A 269 -12.32 -13.95 -24.83
N LEU A 270 -12.59 -15.10 -24.16
CA LEU A 270 -12.34 -15.28 -22.74
C LEU A 270 -10.84 -15.27 -22.42
N MET A 271 -10.01 -15.92 -23.24
CA MET A 271 -8.56 -15.91 -23.07
C MET A 271 -7.98 -14.50 -23.23
N THR A 272 -8.48 -13.72 -24.20
CA THR A 272 -8.09 -12.32 -24.37
C THR A 272 -8.53 -11.45 -23.19
N LYS A 273 -9.77 -11.63 -22.69
CA LYS A 273 -10.29 -10.92 -21.52
C LYS A 273 -9.48 -11.25 -20.26
N LEU A 274 -9.20 -12.51 -20.00
CA LEU A 274 -8.40 -12.94 -18.86
C LEU A 274 -6.97 -12.39 -18.94
N ASP A 275 -6.30 -12.48 -20.11
CA ASP A 275 -4.96 -11.89 -20.29
C ASP A 275 -4.94 -10.40 -19.97
N PHE A 276 -5.93 -9.64 -20.46
CA PHE A 276 -6.09 -8.23 -20.16
C PHE A 276 -6.30 -7.97 -18.66
N VAL A 277 -7.17 -8.73 -18.00
CA VAL A 277 -7.43 -8.55 -16.55
C VAL A 277 -6.19 -8.90 -15.73
N PHE A 278 -5.47 -9.97 -16.09
CA PHE A 278 -4.22 -10.32 -15.42
C PHE A 278 -3.10 -9.32 -15.72
N ALA A 279 -3.07 -8.68 -16.88
CA ALA A 279 -2.15 -7.59 -17.19
C ALA A 279 -2.38 -6.39 -16.25
N LYS A 280 -3.66 -6.01 -16.00
CA LYS A 280 -4.02 -4.98 -15.01
C LYS A 280 -3.52 -5.35 -13.60
N ALA A 281 -3.72 -6.60 -13.19
CA ALA A 281 -3.26 -7.09 -11.90
C ALA A 281 -1.72 -7.11 -11.78
N LYS A 282 -1.00 -7.50 -12.83
CA LYS A 282 0.48 -7.45 -12.88
C LYS A 282 0.98 -6.01 -12.79
N LEU A 283 0.34 -5.06 -13.48
CA LEU A 283 0.66 -3.64 -13.37
C LEU A 283 0.41 -3.11 -11.95
N ALA A 284 -0.73 -3.48 -11.33
CA ALA A 284 -1.04 -3.10 -9.95
C ALA A 284 0.02 -3.64 -8.97
N LEU A 285 0.46 -4.88 -9.14
CA LEU A 285 1.53 -5.48 -8.34
C LEU A 285 2.85 -4.71 -8.52
N GLU A 286 3.22 -4.42 -9.76
CA GLU A 286 4.43 -3.66 -10.08
C GLU A 286 4.40 -2.27 -9.43
N GLN A 287 3.29 -1.55 -9.50
CA GLN A 287 3.15 -0.20 -8.95
C GLN A 287 2.86 -0.16 -7.45
N ASN A 288 2.69 -1.30 -6.76
CA ASN A 288 2.15 -1.40 -5.41
C ASN A 288 0.83 -0.62 -5.26
N ALA A 289 -0.04 -0.79 -6.24
CA ALA A 289 -1.30 -0.10 -6.36
C ALA A 289 -2.41 -0.81 -5.58
N THR A 290 -3.38 -0.03 -5.10
CA THR A 290 -4.56 -0.51 -4.38
C THR A 290 -5.84 -0.13 -5.13
N GLU A 291 -6.91 -0.86 -4.88
CA GLU A 291 -8.23 -0.56 -5.41
C GLU A 291 -8.77 0.75 -4.84
N PRO A 292 -9.09 1.77 -5.65
CA PRO A 292 -9.75 2.98 -5.17
C PRO A 292 -11.24 2.73 -4.92
N LEU A 293 -11.80 3.38 -3.90
CA LEU A 293 -13.23 3.40 -3.65
C LEU A 293 -13.88 4.48 -4.52
N PHE A 294 -14.96 4.14 -5.24
CA PHE A 294 -15.65 5.09 -6.09
C PHE A 294 -16.92 5.65 -5.44
N ASN A 295 -17.06 6.98 -5.51
CA ASN A 295 -18.26 7.73 -5.11
C ASN A 295 -18.83 8.55 -6.28
N THR A 296 -20.02 9.09 -6.08
CA THR A 296 -20.72 9.99 -7.02
C THR A 296 -20.85 11.42 -6.51
N ASP A 297 -20.20 11.71 -5.38
CA ASP A 297 -20.34 13.00 -4.67
C ASP A 297 -19.27 14.01 -5.13
N HIS A 298 -18.55 13.71 -6.20
CA HIS A 298 -17.41 14.47 -6.72
C HIS A 298 -16.34 14.72 -5.67
N TYR A 299 -16.12 13.71 -4.77
CA TYR A 299 -15.12 13.73 -3.72
C TYR A 299 -13.92 12.89 -4.11
N ILE A 300 -12.75 13.47 -4.04
CA ILE A 300 -11.45 12.83 -4.21
C ILE A 300 -10.73 12.83 -2.87
N ASN A 301 -10.17 11.70 -2.46
CA ASN A 301 -9.31 11.58 -1.27
C ASN A 301 -8.20 10.57 -1.55
N ILE A 302 -7.07 11.05 -2.00
CA ILE A 302 -5.89 10.25 -2.30
C ILE A 302 -4.97 10.25 -1.08
N ARG A 303 -4.72 9.06 -0.57
CA ARG A 303 -3.87 8.85 0.61
C ARG A 303 -2.54 8.28 0.19
N LYS A 304 -1.45 9.02 0.48
CA LYS A 304 -0.07 8.63 0.13
C LYS A 304 0.09 8.22 -1.33
N GLY A 305 -0.55 8.99 -2.23
CA GLY A 305 -0.47 8.77 -3.67
C GLY A 305 0.94 8.98 -4.20
N ARG A 306 1.41 8.08 -5.05
CA ARG A 306 2.72 8.15 -5.71
C ARG A 306 2.53 8.22 -7.21
N HIS A 307 3.09 9.22 -7.86
CA HIS A 307 2.98 9.33 -9.31
C HIS A 307 3.64 8.11 -10.00
N PRO A 308 2.89 7.31 -10.79
CA PRO A 308 3.35 6.00 -11.28
C PRO A 308 4.52 6.06 -12.24
N LEU A 309 4.73 7.19 -12.93
CA LEU A 309 5.81 7.40 -13.88
C LEU A 309 7.10 7.92 -13.24
N LEU A 310 7.10 8.20 -11.93
CA LEU A 310 8.30 8.58 -11.19
C LEU A 310 9.00 7.35 -10.60
N PRO A 311 10.34 7.40 -10.42
CA PRO A 311 11.08 6.28 -9.85
C PRO A 311 10.59 5.94 -8.43
N LYS A 312 10.25 4.70 -8.17
CA LYS A 312 9.68 4.21 -6.90
C LYS A 312 10.48 4.58 -5.66
N LYS A 313 11.82 4.68 -5.78
CA LYS A 313 12.73 4.97 -4.66
C LYS A 313 12.77 6.44 -4.27
N SER A 314 12.47 7.35 -5.19
CA SER A 314 12.58 8.79 -5.01
C SER A 314 11.23 9.51 -4.96
N VAL A 315 10.15 8.88 -5.42
CA VAL A 315 8.82 9.48 -5.41
C VAL A 315 8.34 9.69 -3.97
N VAL A 316 8.00 10.94 -3.65
CA VAL A 316 7.42 11.29 -2.35
C VAL A 316 5.91 11.12 -2.41
N PRO A 317 5.32 10.37 -1.47
CA PRO A 317 3.88 10.19 -1.42
C PRO A 317 3.18 11.46 -0.97
N ILE A 318 2.08 11.81 -1.65
CA ILE A 318 1.26 12.99 -1.35
C ILE A 318 -0.13 12.60 -0.87
N ASP A 319 -0.69 13.39 0.03
CA ASP A 319 -2.07 13.32 0.47
C ASP A 319 -2.84 14.49 -0.17
N ILE A 320 -3.93 14.17 -0.91
CA ILE A 320 -4.77 15.19 -1.56
C ILE A 320 -6.23 14.84 -1.35
N HIS A 321 -7.04 15.84 -0.98
CA HIS A 321 -8.49 15.73 -0.97
C HIS A 321 -9.12 16.95 -1.64
N LEU A 322 -10.30 16.75 -2.25
CA LEU A 322 -11.05 17.77 -2.96
C LEU A 322 -12.54 17.37 -3.02
N GLY A 323 -13.44 18.29 -2.85
CA GLY A 323 -14.86 18.10 -3.08
C GLY A 323 -15.74 17.91 -1.85
N LYS A 324 -15.14 17.83 -0.63
CA LYS A 324 -15.89 17.71 0.62
C LYS A 324 -15.91 19.01 1.42
N ASP A 325 -14.72 19.48 1.80
CA ASP A 325 -14.56 20.69 2.60
C ASP A 325 -14.38 21.93 1.70
N PHE A 326 -13.89 21.71 0.51
CA PHE A 326 -13.69 22.73 -0.53
C PHE A 326 -13.81 22.08 -1.92
N ASP A 327 -14.20 22.85 -2.91
CA ASP A 327 -14.34 22.45 -4.32
C ASP A 327 -13.20 22.98 -5.20
N LEU A 328 -12.42 23.92 -4.69
CA LEU A 328 -11.30 24.53 -5.38
C LEU A 328 -10.04 24.51 -4.51
N LEU A 329 -8.94 23.96 -5.04
CA LEU A 329 -7.64 23.88 -4.38
C LEU A 329 -6.59 24.70 -5.15
N ILE A 330 -6.01 25.71 -4.50
CA ILE A 330 -4.96 26.54 -5.06
C ILE A 330 -3.61 26.14 -4.48
N ILE A 331 -2.73 25.61 -5.33
CA ILE A 331 -1.40 25.12 -4.94
C ILE A 331 -0.36 26.20 -5.24
N THR A 332 0.32 26.65 -4.22
CA THR A 332 1.36 27.68 -4.31
C THR A 332 2.75 27.13 -4.00
N GLY A 333 3.80 27.88 -4.29
CA GLY A 333 5.18 27.47 -4.03
C GLY A 333 6.08 27.51 -5.26
N PRO A 334 7.37 27.10 -5.14
CA PRO A 334 8.32 27.14 -6.25
C PRO A 334 7.97 26.09 -7.33
N ASN A 335 8.36 26.34 -8.60
CA ASN A 335 8.10 25.42 -9.72
C ASN A 335 8.72 24.05 -9.51
N THR A 336 9.90 24.00 -8.90
CA THR A 336 10.62 22.77 -8.60
C THR A 336 9.97 21.96 -7.45
N GLY A 337 8.95 22.49 -6.76
CA GLY A 337 8.33 21.92 -5.57
C GLY A 337 7.39 20.72 -5.82
N GLY A 338 7.04 20.43 -7.07
CA GLY A 338 6.15 19.30 -7.41
C GLY A 338 4.68 19.69 -7.64
N LYS A 339 4.36 20.99 -7.82
CA LYS A 339 2.99 21.49 -8.09
C LYS A 339 2.35 20.79 -9.29
N THR A 340 3.00 20.84 -10.44
CA THR A 340 2.57 20.19 -11.69
C THR A 340 2.40 18.68 -11.53
N VAL A 341 3.30 18.03 -10.79
CA VAL A 341 3.23 16.60 -10.50
C VAL A 341 1.99 16.27 -9.65
N SER A 342 1.64 17.12 -8.70
CA SER A 342 0.44 16.93 -7.87
C SER A 342 -0.84 17.01 -8.71
N LEU A 343 -0.95 17.98 -9.62
CA LEU A 343 -2.05 18.09 -10.58
C LEU A 343 -2.13 16.84 -11.48
N LYS A 344 -1.00 16.47 -12.09
CA LYS A 344 -0.92 15.27 -12.94
C LYS A 344 -1.28 14.00 -12.18
N THR A 345 -0.89 13.89 -10.91
CA THR A 345 -1.21 12.71 -10.09
C THR A 345 -2.72 12.57 -9.91
N VAL A 346 -3.44 13.63 -9.56
CA VAL A 346 -4.90 13.59 -9.39
C VAL A 346 -5.60 13.26 -10.70
N GLY A 347 -5.24 13.96 -11.78
CA GLY A 347 -5.83 13.70 -13.10
C GLY A 347 -5.56 12.28 -13.59
N LEU A 348 -4.32 11.82 -13.50
CA LEU A 348 -3.93 10.48 -13.94
C LEU A 348 -4.60 9.39 -13.10
N PHE A 349 -4.70 9.54 -11.77
CA PHE A 349 -5.39 8.58 -10.92
C PHE A 349 -6.88 8.50 -11.22
N THR A 350 -7.51 9.63 -11.51
CA THR A 350 -8.91 9.67 -11.97
C THR A 350 -9.08 8.85 -13.25
N LEU A 351 -8.22 9.07 -14.25
CA LEU A 351 -8.28 8.33 -15.52
C LEU A 351 -7.98 6.85 -15.32
N MET A 352 -6.94 6.49 -14.54
CA MET A 352 -6.59 5.11 -14.23
C MET A 352 -7.73 4.40 -13.51
N GLY A 353 -8.26 5.02 -12.46
CA GLY A 353 -9.37 4.46 -11.69
C GLY A 353 -10.60 4.22 -12.54
N GLN A 354 -11.01 5.18 -13.37
CA GLN A 354 -12.16 5.06 -14.29
C GLN A 354 -11.93 4.03 -15.41
N ALA A 355 -10.67 3.68 -15.70
CA ALA A 355 -10.32 2.59 -16.62
C ALA A 355 -10.28 1.20 -15.95
N GLY A 356 -10.61 1.09 -14.66
CA GLY A 356 -10.55 -0.16 -13.92
C GLY A 356 -9.13 -0.58 -13.54
N LEU A 357 -8.17 0.36 -13.53
CA LEU A 357 -6.82 0.17 -13.02
C LEU A 357 -6.76 0.55 -11.54
N HIS A 358 -5.99 -0.17 -10.76
CA HIS A 358 -5.64 0.22 -9.40
C HIS A 358 -4.69 1.41 -9.42
N ILE A 359 -4.66 2.20 -8.35
CA ILE A 359 -3.82 3.39 -8.22
C ILE A 359 -2.71 3.18 -7.17
N PRO A 360 -1.49 3.68 -7.39
CA PRO A 360 -0.40 3.58 -6.42
C PRO A 360 -0.59 4.55 -5.24
N ALA A 361 -1.56 4.23 -4.39
CA ALA A 361 -1.95 4.97 -3.18
C ALA A 361 -2.20 4.01 -2.04
N LEU A 362 -2.42 4.52 -0.81
CA LEU A 362 -2.84 3.67 0.31
C LEU A 362 -4.29 3.23 0.14
N ASP A 363 -4.57 2.06 0.73
CA ASP A 363 -5.92 1.53 0.87
C ASP A 363 -6.91 2.58 1.39
N ARG A 364 -8.19 2.48 0.95
CA ARG A 364 -9.25 3.44 1.20
C ARG A 364 -8.99 4.83 0.63
N SER A 365 -8.22 4.95 -0.43
CA SER A 365 -8.26 6.14 -1.28
C SER A 365 -9.57 6.17 -2.06
N GLU A 366 -10.17 7.35 -2.15
CA GLU A 366 -11.47 7.55 -2.78
C GLU A 366 -11.31 8.39 -4.04
N LEU A 367 -11.98 7.99 -5.10
CA LEU A 367 -12.08 8.73 -6.35
C LEU A 367 -13.55 8.93 -6.70
N SER A 368 -13.83 10.00 -7.44
CA SER A 368 -15.16 10.20 -8.02
C SER A 368 -15.13 9.96 -9.51
N ILE A 369 -16.34 9.78 -10.06
CA ILE A 369 -16.54 9.67 -11.50
C ILE A 369 -16.72 11.06 -12.07
N PHE A 370 -15.90 11.38 -13.05
CA PHE A 370 -16.02 12.59 -13.83
C PHE A 370 -16.34 12.23 -15.29
N THR A 371 -17.28 12.95 -15.88
CA THR A 371 -17.63 12.80 -17.30
C THR A 371 -16.51 13.29 -18.19
N GLU A 372 -15.89 14.41 -17.80
CA GLU A 372 -14.74 14.98 -18.46
C GLU A 372 -13.68 15.42 -17.45
N VAL A 373 -12.43 15.24 -17.83
CA VAL A 373 -11.26 15.80 -17.15
C VAL A 373 -10.65 16.82 -18.10
N TYR A 374 -10.48 18.03 -17.65
CA TYR A 374 -9.80 19.10 -18.40
C TYR A 374 -8.45 19.39 -17.76
N ALA A 375 -7.44 19.54 -18.58
CA ALA A 375 -6.10 19.84 -18.11
C ALA A 375 -5.45 20.88 -19.02
N ASP A 376 -5.13 22.03 -18.44
CA ASP A 376 -4.25 23.04 -19.03
C ASP A 376 -2.91 22.98 -18.29
N ILE A 377 -2.07 22.04 -18.69
CA ILE A 377 -0.79 21.69 -18.04
C ILE A 377 0.27 21.56 -19.12
N GLY A 378 1.41 22.23 -18.93
CA GLY A 378 2.61 22.11 -19.73
C GLY A 378 3.05 23.41 -20.38
N ASP A 379 4.38 23.59 -20.44
CA ASP A 379 5.02 24.63 -21.23
C ASP A 379 5.05 24.20 -22.70
N GLU A 380 4.34 24.88 -23.57
CA GLU A 380 4.56 24.80 -25.02
C GLU A 380 5.88 25.51 -25.40
N GLN A 381 7.01 24.99 -24.89
CA GLN A 381 8.36 25.47 -25.24
C GLN A 381 8.82 24.93 -26.62
N SER A 382 7.91 24.72 -27.56
CA SER A 382 8.33 24.46 -28.92
C SER A 382 8.67 25.75 -29.63
N ILE A 383 9.93 25.91 -30.02
CA ILE A 383 10.51 27.05 -30.72
C ILE A 383 9.73 27.41 -32.01
N GLU A 384 8.92 26.52 -32.53
CA GLU A 384 8.15 26.67 -33.78
C GLU A 384 6.77 27.36 -33.60
N GLN A 385 6.25 27.51 -32.33
CA GLN A 385 4.97 28.18 -32.08
C GLN A 385 5.12 29.38 -31.16
N SER A 386 5.78 30.42 -31.65
CA SER A 386 6.02 31.68 -30.95
C SER A 386 4.82 32.66 -30.87
N LEU A 387 3.60 32.17 -30.96
CA LEU A 387 2.42 32.88 -30.47
C LEU A 387 2.39 32.72 -28.96
N SER A 388 2.62 33.77 -28.24
CA SER A 388 2.65 33.91 -26.78
C SER A 388 2.05 32.72 -26.02
N THR A 389 2.83 32.07 -25.15
CA THR A 389 2.38 31.02 -24.23
C THR A 389 1.04 31.36 -23.56
N PHE A 390 0.86 32.66 -23.20
CA PHE A 390 -0.41 33.17 -22.68
C PHE A 390 -1.58 32.97 -23.63
N SER A 391 -1.43 33.18 -24.94
CA SER A 391 -2.55 33.05 -25.90
C SER A 391 -2.96 31.59 -26.09
N SER A 392 -2.04 30.63 -26.00
CA SER A 392 -2.37 29.20 -26.10
C SER A 392 -3.09 28.69 -24.86
N HIS A 393 -2.60 29.06 -23.67
CA HIS A 393 -3.30 28.80 -22.42
C HIS A 393 -4.70 29.40 -22.41
N MET A 394 -4.84 30.66 -22.84
CA MET A 394 -6.12 31.33 -22.86
C MET A 394 -7.13 30.67 -23.82
N LYS A 395 -6.68 30.18 -24.97
CA LYS A 395 -7.55 29.37 -25.87
C LYS A 395 -8.02 28.06 -25.21
N SER A 396 -7.14 27.38 -24.51
CA SER A 396 -7.46 26.15 -23.78
C SER A 396 -8.46 26.47 -22.66
N ILE A 397 -8.20 27.52 -21.87
CA ILE A 397 -9.08 27.95 -20.77
C ILE A 397 -10.46 28.34 -21.30
N VAL A 398 -10.57 29.11 -22.38
CA VAL A 398 -11.85 29.46 -23.02
C VAL A 398 -12.62 28.22 -23.45
N HIS A 399 -11.92 27.23 -24.02
CA HIS A 399 -12.56 25.95 -24.35
C HIS A 399 -13.08 25.22 -23.12
N ILE A 400 -12.30 25.16 -22.05
CA ILE A 400 -12.68 24.53 -20.78
C ILE A 400 -13.90 25.23 -20.19
N LEU A 401 -13.88 26.56 -20.06
CA LEU A 401 -14.99 27.33 -19.49
C LEU A 401 -16.29 27.19 -20.27
N ALA A 402 -16.21 26.96 -21.59
CA ALA A 402 -17.38 26.74 -22.45
C ALA A 402 -18.01 25.35 -22.29
N HIS A 403 -17.25 24.33 -21.88
CA HIS A 403 -17.71 22.93 -21.89
C HIS A 403 -17.73 22.27 -20.51
N ALA A 404 -16.98 22.77 -19.52
CA ALA A 404 -16.94 22.23 -18.19
C ALA A 404 -18.29 22.39 -17.47
N ASP A 405 -18.70 21.35 -16.77
CA ASP A 405 -19.89 21.28 -15.95
C ASP A 405 -19.58 20.77 -14.53
N GLU A 406 -20.60 20.60 -13.70
CA GLU A 406 -20.46 20.11 -12.31
C GLU A 406 -19.84 18.71 -12.22
N ASN A 407 -19.93 17.90 -13.30
CA ASN A 407 -19.37 16.56 -13.42
C ASN A 407 -17.96 16.56 -14.02
N SER A 408 -17.33 17.71 -14.10
CA SER A 408 -15.99 17.88 -14.69
C SER A 408 -14.93 18.10 -13.62
N LEU A 409 -13.72 17.62 -13.88
CA LEU A 409 -12.50 17.92 -13.10
C LEU A 409 -11.60 18.85 -13.92
N CYS A 410 -11.30 20.05 -13.40
CA CYS A 410 -10.47 21.03 -14.07
C CYS A 410 -9.11 21.19 -13.39
N LEU A 411 -8.03 21.08 -14.16
CA LEU A 411 -6.65 21.13 -13.70
C LEU A 411 -5.90 22.24 -14.46
N PHE A 412 -5.44 23.28 -13.75
CA PHE A 412 -4.73 24.39 -14.35
C PHE A 412 -3.32 24.53 -13.77
N ASP A 413 -2.32 24.54 -14.61
CA ASP A 413 -0.94 24.79 -14.18
C ASP A 413 -0.55 26.22 -14.53
N GLU A 414 0.05 26.94 -13.59
CA GLU A 414 0.49 28.32 -13.70
C GLU A 414 -0.59 29.29 -14.23
N LEU A 415 -1.81 29.18 -13.66
CA LEU A 415 -2.96 29.97 -14.13
C LEU A 415 -2.68 31.48 -14.09
N GLY A 416 -2.86 32.15 -15.23
CA GLY A 416 -2.62 33.58 -15.41
C GLY A 416 -1.18 33.94 -15.76
N ALA A 417 -0.25 33.00 -15.87
CA ALA A 417 1.14 33.26 -16.23
C ALA A 417 1.29 33.79 -17.70
N GLY A 418 2.37 34.45 -17.99
CA GLY A 418 2.72 34.90 -19.33
C GLY A 418 2.16 36.26 -19.77
N THR A 419 1.57 37.04 -18.85
CA THR A 419 1.13 38.43 -19.04
C THR A 419 1.58 39.32 -17.88
N ASP A 420 1.11 40.57 -17.82
CA ASP A 420 1.33 41.44 -16.65
C ASP A 420 0.83 40.74 -15.38
N PRO A 421 1.62 40.70 -14.30
CA PRO A 421 1.28 39.96 -13.07
C PRO A 421 -0.07 40.39 -12.48
N THR A 422 -0.39 41.69 -12.49
CA THR A 422 -1.64 42.21 -11.92
C THR A 422 -2.84 41.80 -12.77
N GLU A 423 -2.72 41.88 -14.09
CA GLU A 423 -3.77 41.45 -15.03
C GLU A 423 -3.93 39.94 -14.98
N GLY A 424 -2.82 39.17 -14.92
CA GLY A 424 -2.81 37.72 -14.82
C GLY A 424 -3.50 37.23 -13.55
N ALA A 425 -3.17 37.82 -12.40
CA ALA A 425 -3.82 37.49 -11.12
C ALA A 425 -5.32 37.81 -11.13
N ALA A 426 -5.73 38.96 -11.66
CA ALA A 426 -7.14 39.34 -11.76
C ALA A 426 -7.92 38.40 -12.67
N LEU A 427 -7.37 38.02 -13.82
CA LEU A 427 -7.96 37.02 -14.73
C LEU A 427 -8.07 35.66 -14.07
N ALA A 428 -7.03 35.19 -13.38
CA ALA A 428 -7.01 33.91 -12.69
C ALA A 428 -8.11 33.86 -11.62
N ILE A 429 -8.26 34.90 -10.79
CA ILE A 429 -9.32 35.00 -9.78
C ILE A 429 -10.70 34.95 -10.44
N ALA A 430 -10.90 35.68 -11.52
CA ALA A 430 -12.19 35.71 -12.24
C ALA A 430 -12.56 34.35 -12.84
N ILE A 431 -11.56 33.63 -13.41
CA ILE A 431 -11.73 32.27 -13.95
C ILE A 431 -12.08 31.29 -12.83
N LEU A 432 -11.34 31.34 -11.73
CA LEU A 432 -11.57 30.44 -10.59
C LEU A 432 -12.94 30.70 -9.92
N ASN A 433 -13.33 31.96 -9.76
CA ASN A 433 -14.67 32.30 -9.28
C ASN A 433 -15.77 31.73 -10.18
N HIS A 434 -15.61 31.86 -11.49
CA HIS A 434 -16.59 31.32 -12.44
C HIS A 434 -16.78 29.82 -12.33
N LEU A 435 -15.68 29.07 -12.10
CA LEU A 435 -15.71 27.62 -11.91
C LEU A 435 -16.28 27.25 -10.54
N HIS A 436 -15.89 27.99 -9.49
CA HIS A 436 -16.38 27.85 -8.14
C HIS A 436 -17.89 28.08 -8.01
N ASP A 437 -18.42 29.17 -8.60
CA ASP A 437 -19.84 29.49 -8.60
C ASP A 437 -20.69 28.39 -9.27
N ARG A 438 -20.09 27.61 -10.15
CA ARG A 438 -20.70 26.45 -10.83
C ARG A 438 -20.46 25.13 -10.11
N GLY A 439 -19.76 25.12 -8.98
CA GLY A 439 -19.45 23.92 -8.21
C GLY A 439 -18.52 22.93 -8.92
N ILE A 440 -17.71 23.39 -9.88
CA ILE A 440 -16.81 22.55 -10.68
C ILE A 440 -15.54 22.24 -9.87
N ARG A 441 -15.22 20.95 -9.71
CA ARG A 441 -14.00 20.53 -8.98
C ARG A 441 -12.77 21.01 -9.71
N THR A 442 -12.00 21.88 -9.04
CA THR A 442 -10.88 22.58 -9.69
C THR A 442 -9.63 22.52 -8.85
N MET A 443 -8.49 22.25 -9.48
CA MET A 443 -7.17 22.44 -8.90
C MET A 443 -6.37 23.38 -9.79
N ALA A 444 -5.73 24.38 -9.18
CA ALA A 444 -4.91 25.33 -9.90
C ALA A 444 -3.56 25.53 -9.21
N THR A 445 -2.51 25.71 -9.99
CA THR A 445 -1.23 26.17 -9.44
C THR A 445 -0.98 27.61 -9.83
N THR A 446 -0.27 28.34 -8.98
CA THR A 446 0.06 29.75 -9.23
C THR A 446 1.29 30.21 -8.45
N HIS A 447 1.83 31.34 -8.87
CA HIS A 447 2.86 32.09 -8.14
C HIS A 447 2.34 33.41 -7.54
N TYR A 448 1.09 33.80 -7.84
CA TYR A 448 0.54 35.08 -7.43
C TYR A 448 0.11 35.08 -5.97
N SER A 449 0.52 36.09 -5.23
CA SER A 449 0.15 36.30 -3.83
C SER A 449 -1.33 36.61 -3.67
N GLU A 450 -1.95 37.28 -4.64
CA GLU A 450 -3.37 37.64 -4.68
C GLU A 450 -4.26 36.41 -4.64
N LEU A 451 -3.84 35.30 -5.27
CA LEU A 451 -4.59 34.04 -5.23
C LEU A 451 -4.51 33.34 -3.88
N LYS A 452 -3.41 33.54 -3.13
CA LYS A 452 -3.33 33.06 -1.73
C LYS A 452 -4.35 33.79 -0.87
N ILE A 453 -4.47 35.11 -1.02
CA ILE A 453 -5.44 35.94 -0.30
C ILE A 453 -6.86 35.57 -0.70
N TYR A 454 -7.11 35.39 -2.00
CA TYR A 454 -8.39 34.94 -2.51
C TYR A 454 -8.83 33.61 -1.85
N ALA A 455 -7.96 32.62 -1.76
CA ALA A 455 -8.29 31.36 -1.12
C ALA A 455 -8.52 31.48 0.40
N LEU A 456 -7.89 32.41 1.09
CA LEU A 456 -8.13 32.67 2.51
C LEU A 456 -9.44 33.41 2.78
N SER A 457 -9.93 34.19 1.80
CA SER A 457 -11.13 35.04 1.95
C SER A 457 -12.39 34.43 1.37
N THR A 458 -12.29 33.36 0.57
CA THR A 458 -13.42 32.75 -0.14
C THR A 458 -13.76 31.40 0.48
N SER A 459 -15.03 31.21 0.85
CA SER A 459 -15.51 29.92 1.40
C SER A 459 -15.39 28.81 0.36
N PHE A 460 -15.10 27.60 0.79
CA PHE A 460 -14.90 26.40 -0.07
C PHE A 460 -13.75 26.50 -1.08
N VAL A 461 -12.88 27.48 -0.92
CA VAL A 461 -11.59 27.57 -1.63
C VAL A 461 -10.47 27.37 -0.64
N GLU A 462 -9.52 26.47 -0.93
CA GLU A 462 -8.46 26.15 0.01
C GLU A 462 -7.08 26.37 -0.60
N ASN A 463 -6.14 26.80 0.24
CA ASN A 463 -4.74 26.89 -0.13
C ASN A 463 -4.01 25.58 0.08
N ALA A 464 -3.03 25.31 -0.76
CA ALA A 464 -2.01 24.29 -0.51
C ALA A 464 -0.63 24.81 -0.90
N CYS A 465 0.40 24.23 -0.30
CA CYS A 465 1.77 24.51 -0.71
C CYS A 465 2.57 23.23 -0.87
N CYS A 466 3.55 23.28 -1.77
CA CYS A 466 4.60 22.29 -1.84
C CYS A 466 5.71 22.71 -0.87
N GLU A 467 5.98 21.87 0.12
CA GLU A 467 6.98 22.11 1.16
C GLU A 467 8.38 22.21 0.56
N PHE A 468 9.14 23.22 0.99
CA PHE A 468 10.51 23.45 0.58
C PHE A 468 11.42 23.59 1.80
N SER A 469 12.51 22.81 1.84
CA SER A 469 13.48 22.89 2.93
C SER A 469 14.48 24.03 2.66
N VAL A 470 14.39 25.08 3.44
CA VAL A 470 15.36 26.18 3.39
C VAL A 470 16.74 25.75 3.89
N GLU A 471 16.80 24.72 4.75
CA GLU A 471 18.06 24.18 5.27
C GLU A 471 18.88 23.48 4.19
N THR A 472 18.22 22.62 3.39
CA THR A 472 18.87 21.83 2.34
C THR A 472 18.83 22.47 0.96
N LEU A 473 18.07 23.54 0.77
CA LEU A 473 17.72 24.15 -0.52
C LEU A 473 17.11 23.14 -1.51
N GLN A 474 16.38 22.16 -0.98
CA GLN A 474 15.75 21.12 -1.78
C GLN A 474 14.24 21.10 -1.52
N PRO A 475 13.42 20.83 -2.54
CA PRO A 475 12.02 20.56 -2.34
C PRO A 475 11.85 19.22 -1.57
N THR A 476 10.94 19.17 -0.63
CA THR A 476 10.58 17.93 0.04
C THR A 476 9.51 17.15 -0.74
N TYR A 477 8.91 17.79 -1.74
CA TYR A 477 7.79 17.28 -2.56
C TYR A 477 6.52 16.91 -1.78
N ARG A 478 6.44 17.31 -0.51
CA ARG A 478 5.23 17.11 0.30
C ARG A 478 4.22 18.21 -0.01
N LEU A 479 2.98 17.83 -0.20
CA LEU A 479 1.87 18.76 -0.35
C LEU A 479 1.21 19.00 1.01
N LEU A 480 1.07 20.26 1.39
CA LEU A 480 0.46 20.70 2.64
C LEU A 480 -0.80 21.50 2.28
N ILE A 481 -1.99 20.91 2.56
CA ILE A 481 -3.28 21.57 2.34
C ILE A 481 -3.64 22.42 3.57
N GLY A 482 -4.29 23.58 3.37
CA GLY A 482 -4.67 24.51 4.42
C GLY A 482 -3.62 25.57 4.73
N ILE A 483 -2.51 25.61 3.98
CA ILE A 483 -1.47 26.62 4.15
C ILE A 483 -1.08 27.20 2.79
N PRO A 484 -1.06 28.52 2.62
CA PRO A 484 -0.44 29.16 1.47
C PRO A 484 1.08 29.01 1.51
N GLY A 485 1.72 28.81 0.36
CA GLY A 485 3.18 28.70 0.28
C GLY A 485 3.87 30.03 0.54
N LYS A 486 4.95 29.97 1.34
CA LYS A 486 5.84 31.12 1.56
C LYS A 486 6.79 31.33 0.39
N SER A 487 7.07 32.57 0.06
CA SER A 487 8.14 32.92 -0.84
C SER A 487 9.50 32.76 -0.14
N ASN A 488 10.36 31.90 -0.68
CA ASN A 488 11.69 31.64 -0.12
C ASN A 488 12.83 32.25 -0.96
N ALA A 489 12.49 33.16 -1.90
CA ALA A 489 13.45 33.69 -2.85
C ALA A 489 14.68 34.35 -2.17
N PHE A 490 14.47 35.16 -1.16
CA PHE A 490 15.56 35.81 -0.42
C PHE A 490 16.42 34.83 0.38
N ALA A 491 15.78 33.84 1.04
CA ALA A 491 16.52 32.84 1.80
C ALA A 491 17.36 31.95 0.88
N ILE A 492 16.82 31.60 -0.28
CA ILE A 492 17.53 30.83 -1.32
C ILE A 492 18.68 31.66 -1.89
N SER A 493 18.45 32.93 -2.26
CA SER A 493 19.47 33.82 -2.82
C SER A 493 20.63 34.07 -1.87
N SER A 494 20.36 34.29 -0.57
CA SER A 494 21.37 34.42 0.47
C SER A 494 22.25 33.16 0.57
N LYS A 495 21.65 32.00 0.60
CA LYS A 495 22.37 30.72 0.66
C LYS A 495 23.17 30.40 -0.61
N LEU A 496 22.72 30.88 -1.76
CA LEU A 496 23.46 30.77 -3.04
C LEU A 496 24.59 31.77 -3.15
N GLY A 497 24.74 32.70 -2.18
CA GLY A 497 25.87 33.62 -2.10
C GLY A 497 25.57 35.02 -2.61
N LEU A 498 24.31 35.41 -2.82
CA LEU A 498 23.96 36.82 -3.08
C LEU A 498 24.24 37.64 -1.81
N SER A 499 24.89 38.77 -1.96
CA SER A 499 25.29 39.61 -0.82
C SER A 499 24.07 40.16 -0.08
N ASP A 500 24.19 40.21 1.26
CA ASP A 500 23.11 40.69 2.13
C ASP A 500 22.72 42.14 1.84
N GLU A 501 23.63 42.98 1.30
CA GLU A 501 23.35 44.32 0.85
C GLU A 501 22.32 44.34 -0.28
N ILE A 502 22.47 43.47 -1.29
CA ILE A 502 21.52 43.37 -2.41
C ILE A 502 20.18 42.84 -1.93
N ILE A 503 20.20 41.85 -1.04
CA ILE A 503 18.97 41.28 -0.47
C ILE A 503 18.21 42.31 0.36
N THR A 504 18.94 43.14 1.15
CA THR A 504 18.33 44.20 1.94
C THR A 504 17.74 45.31 1.04
N ALA A 505 18.47 45.73 0.03
CA ALA A 505 17.96 46.70 -0.95
C ALA A 505 16.74 46.15 -1.72
N ALA A 506 16.71 44.85 -2.05
CA ALA A 506 15.56 44.24 -2.69
C ALA A 506 14.34 44.15 -1.76
N LYS A 507 14.53 43.85 -0.46
CA LYS A 507 13.45 43.86 0.54
C LYS A 507 12.83 45.25 0.72
N GLU A 508 13.63 46.32 0.66
CA GLU A 508 13.15 47.72 0.73
C GLU A 508 12.23 48.11 -0.44
N GLN A 509 12.25 47.35 -1.54
CA GLN A 509 11.37 47.57 -2.71
C GLN A 509 10.02 46.87 -2.56
N ILE A 510 9.86 45.96 -1.57
CA ILE A 510 8.58 45.26 -1.31
C ILE A 510 7.69 46.16 -0.45
N SER A 511 6.39 46.15 -0.69
CA SER A 511 5.44 46.88 0.13
C SER A 511 5.39 46.34 1.57
N LYS A 512 5.18 47.22 2.55
CA LYS A 512 5.04 46.78 3.97
C LYS A 512 3.85 45.88 4.19
N GLU A 513 2.84 45.94 3.36
CA GLU A 513 1.64 45.10 3.44
C GLU A 513 1.96 43.67 2.99
N ASP A 514 2.74 43.51 1.91
CA ASP A 514 3.20 42.20 1.44
C ASP A 514 4.16 41.54 2.42
N GLU A 515 5.07 42.33 3.07
CA GLU A 515 6.00 41.81 4.08
C GLU A 515 5.24 41.32 5.32
N SER A 516 4.24 42.09 5.79
CA SER A 516 3.39 41.70 6.93
C SER A 516 2.58 40.40 6.64
N PHE A 517 2.09 40.22 5.42
CA PHE A 517 1.34 39.05 5.01
C PHE A 517 2.23 37.80 4.93
N GLU A 518 3.41 37.90 4.39
CA GLU A 518 4.40 36.81 4.34
C GLU A 518 4.85 36.38 5.74
N ASP A 519 4.95 37.30 6.71
CA ASP A 519 5.26 36.98 8.12
C ASP A 519 4.12 36.18 8.80
N VAL A 520 2.85 36.54 8.54
CA VAL A 520 1.70 35.79 9.04
C VAL A 520 1.65 34.38 8.45
N ILE A 521 1.96 34.23 7.16
CA ILE A 521 2.09 32.91 6.53
C ILE A 521 3.20 32.09 7.19
N ALA A 522 4.33 32.72 7.51
CA ALA A 522 5.45 32.04 8.18
C ALA A 522 5.06 31.50 9.57
N ASP A 523 4.32 32.28 10.35
CA ASP A 523 3.82 31.88 11.66
C ASP A 523 2.79 30.75 11.58
N LEU A 524 1.90 30.79 10.58
CA LEU A 524 0.95 29.71 10.30
C LEU A 524 1.65 28.42 9.92
N GLU A 525 2.63 28.47 9.04
CA GLU A 525 3.42 27.31 8.64
C GLU A 525 4.17 26.70 9.84
N GLN A 526 4.80 27.53 10.65
CA GLN A 526 5.51 27.10 11.86
C GLN A 526 4.56 26.43 12.87
N SER A 527 3.40 27.03 13.10
CA SER A 527 2.38 26.50 14.01
C SER A 527 1.88 25.15 13.54
N ARG A 528 1.63 25.00 12.25
CA ARG A 528 1.17 23.72 11.68
C ARG A 528 2.23 22.64 11.75
N LEU A 529 3.48 22.93 11.42
CA LEU A 529 4.59 21.98 11.55
C LEU A 529 4.67 21.44 12.99
N THR A 530 4.44 22.33 13.97
CA THR A 530 4.36 21.93 15.38
C THR A 530 3.17 20.99 15.64
N ILE A 531 1.99 21.34 15.12
CA ILE A 531 0.77 20.52 15.25
C ILE A 531 0.95 19.15 14.58
N GLU A 532 1.51 19.10 13.37
CA GLU A 532 1.78 17.83 12.68
C GLU A 532 2.76 16.94 13.44
N LYS A 533 3.79 17.54 14.04
CA LYS A 533 4.74 16.82 14.89
C LYS A 533 4.04 16.23 16.11
N GLU A 534 3.25 17.04 16.80
CA GLU A 534 2.48 16.59 17.96
C GLU A 534 1.45 15.52 17.60
N GLN A 535 0.76 15.65 16.47
CA GLN A 535 -0.18 14.63 15.99
C GLN A 535 0.52 13.30 15.69
N ARG A 536 1.71 13.35 15.12
CA ARG A 536 2.53 12.14 14.88
C ARG A 536 2.92 11.47 16.19
N GLU A 537 3.39 12.25 17.15
CA GLU A 537 3.72 11.75 18.50
C GLU A 537 2.48 11.14 19.17
N ILE A 538 1.34 11.79 19.07
CA ILE A 538 0.05 11.27 19.59
C ILE A 538 -0.34 9.95 18.91
N ALA A 539 -0.15 9.83 17.60
CA ALA A 539 -0.43 8.60 16.86
C ALA A 539 0.49 7.45 17.32
N GLU A 540 1.78 7.73 17.49
CA GLU A 540 2.75 6.77 18.03
C GLU A 540 2.41 6.35 19.47
N TYR A 541 2.03 7.31 20.33
CA TYR A 541 1.61 7.01 21.70
C TYR A 541 0.32 6.18 21.72
N LYS A 542 -0.65 6.46 20.87
CA LYS A 542 -1.89 5.67 20.76
C LYS A 542 -1.60 4.21 20.38
N GLU A 543 -0.73 4.00 19.40
CA GLU A 543 -0.34 2.64 18.99
C GLU A 543 0.42 1.91 20.11
N ARG A 544 1.31 2.63 20.81
CA ARG A 544 2.03 2.08 21.96
C ARG A 544 1.10 1.73 23.12
N ILE A 545 0.10 2.57 23.39
CA ILE A 545 -0.93 2.29 24.41
C ILE A 545 -1.74 1.05 24.02
N ARG A 546 -2.13 0.93 22.75
CA ARG A 546 -2.85 -0.24 22.25
C ARG A 546 -2.06 -1.53 22.44
N THR A 547 -0.80 -1.53 22.05
CA THR A 547 0.12 -2.67 22.21
C THR A 547 0.30 -3.06 23.68
N LEU A 548 0.44 -2.06 24.55
CA LEU A 548 0.54 -2.28 25.99
C LEU A 548 -0.75 -2.85 26.59
N GLN A 549 -1.91 -2.37 26.15
CA GLN A 549 -3.21 -2.90 26.57
C GLN A 549 -3.40 -4.36 26.18
N GLU A 550 -3.03 -4.72 24.95
CA GLU A 550 -3.06 -6.11 24.48
C GLU A 550 -2.12 -7.01 25.28
N GLN A 551 -0.90 -6.54 25.58
CA GLN A 551 0.06 -7.26 26.42
C GLN A 551 -0.47 -7.43 27.85
N LEU A 552 -1.12 -6.41 28.41
CA LEU A 552 -1.67 -6.42 29.75
C LEU A 552 -2.86 -7.41 29.84
N LYS A 553 -3.71 -7.40 28.82
CA LYS A 553 -4.82 -8.38 28.68
C LYS A 553 -4.30 -9.80 28.62
N ALA A 554 -3.30 -10.07 27.78
CA ALA A 554 -2.68 -11.39 27.66
C ALA A 554 -2.00 -11.85 28.96
N LYS A 555 -1.38 -10.92 29.73
CA LYS A 555 -0.81 -11.21 31.05
C LYS A 555 -1.88 -11.52 32.09
N ASN A 556 -2.97 -10.75 32.10
CA ASN A 556 -4.10 -11.01 33.03
C ASN A 556 -4.74 -12.36 32.76
N GLU A 557 -4.99 -12.73 31.49
CA GLU A 557 -5.50 -14.04 31.13
C GLU A 557 -4.57 -15.17 31.57
N LYS A 558 -3.25 -14.99 31.49
CA LYS A 558 -2.27 -15.98 32.01
C LYS A 558 -2.33 -16.09 33.54
N ILE A 559 -2.48 -14.97 34.25
CA ILE A 559 -2.62 -14.94 35.71
C ILE A 559 -3.91 -15.63 36.12
N ASP A 560 -5.02 -15.35 35.44
CA ASP A 560 -6.31 -15.97 35.76
C ASP A 560 -6.27 -17.50 35.53
N ARG A 561 -5.70 -17.96 34.42
CA ARG A 561 -5.48 -19.40 34.16
C ARG A 561 -4.59 -20.07 35.23
N ALA A 562 -3.52 -19.38 35.65
CA ALA A 562 -2.64 -19.86 36.69
C ALA A 562 -3.37 -19.91 38.05
N LYS A 563 -4.18 -18.91 38.38
CA LYS A 563 -5.02 -18.85 39.59
C LYS A 563 -6.04 -20.00 39.60
N ASP A 564 -6.74 -20.20 38.49
CA ASP A 564 -7.72 -21.31 38.37
C ASP A 564 -7.07 -22.68 38.51
N LYS A 565 -5.87 -22.88 37.96
CA LYS A 565 -5.10 -24.10 38.12
C LYS A 565 -4.72 -24.33 39.59
N ILE A 566 -4.20 -23.31 40.28
CA ILE A 566 -3.82 -23.37 41.69
C ILE A 566 -5.06 -23.68 42.56
N LEU A 567 -6.20 -23.06 42.28
CA LEU A 567 -7.45 -23.30 43.01
C LEU A 567 -7.96 -24.75 42.79
N ARG A 568 -7.85 -25.27 41.58
CA ARG A 568 -8.22 -26.68 41.29
C ARG A 568 -7.33 -27.64 42.06
N GLU A 569 -6.00 -27.44 41.98
CA GLU A 569 -5.04 -28.29 42.72
C GLU A 569 -5.22 -28.21 44.25
N ALA A 570 -5.56 -27.03 44.77
CA ALA A 570 -5.86 -26.83 46.17
C ALA A 570 -7.17 -27.56 46.61
N ASN A 571 -8.20 -27.47 45.76
CA ASN A 571 -9.47 -28.14 46.00
C ASN A 571 -9.34 -29.68 45.90
N GLU A 572 -8.55 -30.19 44.97
CA GLU A 572 -8.25 -31.64 44.85
C GLU A 572 -7.52 -32.11 46.09
N LYS A 573 -6.47 -31.44 46.53
CA LYS A 573 -5.76 -31.76 47.77
C LYS A 573 -6.64 -31.70 49.01
N ALA A 574 -7.54 -30.69 49.08
CA ALA A 574 -8.51 -30.62 50.18
C ALA A 574 -9.48 -31.80 50.20
N ARG A 575 -9.95 -32.23 49.01
CA ARG A 575 -10.80 -33.44 48.89
C ARG A 575 -10.05 -34.71 49.31
N GLU A 576 -8.82 -34.88 48.87
CA GLU A 576 -7.98 -36.02 49.29
C GLU A 576 -7.80 -36.06 50.81
N ILE A 577 -7.50 -34.92 51.44
CA ILE A 577 -7.37 -34.82 52.90
C ILE A 577 -8.68 -35.16 53.61
N LEU A 578 -9.84 -34.66 53.14
CA LEU A 578 -11.12 -34.97 53.69
C LEU A 578 -11.48 -36.45 53.53
N GLN A 579 -11.16 -37.06 52.40
CA GLN A 579 -11.39 -38.48 52.17
C GLN A 579 -10.50 -39.33 53.08
N GLU A 580 -9.22 -39.03 53.20
CA GLU A 580 -8.33 -39.71 54.15
C GLU A 580 -8.78 -39.56 55.61
N ALA A 581 -9.27 -38.36 56.00
CA ALA A 581 -9.82 -38.14 57.36
C ALA A 581 -11.10 -39.02 57.63
N LYS A 582 -11.94 -39.10 56.61
CA LYS A 582 -13.13 -39.95 56.67
C LYS A 582 -12.75 -41.46 56.77
N ASP A 583 -11.80 -41.92 55.98
CA ASP A 583 -11.35 -43.34 56.03
C ASP A 583 -10.73 -43.67 57.39
N VAL A 584 -9.93 -42.74 57.97
CA VAL A 584 -9.40 -42.89 59.33
C VAL A 584 -10.50 -42.92 60.39
N ALA A 585 -11.54 -42.07 60.23
CA ALA A 585 -12.67 -42.07 61.12
C ALA A 585 -13.50 -43.37 61.07
N ASP A 586 -13.76 -43.84 59.82
CA ASP A 586 -14.48 -45.09 59.55
C ASP A 586 -13.71 -46.33 60.09
N GLU A 587 -12.38 -46.35 59.93
CA GLU A 587 -11.53 -47.39 60.50
C GLU A 587 -11.55 -47.33 62.02
N THR A 588 -11.50 -46.14 62.60
CA THR A 588 -11.57 -45.95 64.06
C THR A 588 -12.91 -46.36 64.62
N ILE A 589 -14.03 -46.10 63.94
CA ILE A 589 -15.40 -46.49 64.33
C ILE A 589 -15.52 -48.01 64.19
N ARG A 590 -15.02 -48.68 63.16
CA ARG A 590 -15.02 -50.12 62.99
C ARG A 590 -14.22 -50.81 64.06
N ASP A 591 -13.06 -50.27 64.44
CA ASP A 591 -12.24 -50.77 65.50
C ASP A 591 -12.92 -50.61 66.88
N PHE A 592 -13.67 -49.55 67.09
CA PHE A 592 -14.48 -49.33 68.28
C PHE A 592 -15.68 -50.32 68.42
N ASN A 593 -16.36 -50.55 67.31
CA ASN A 593 -17.48 -51.45 67.20
C ASN A 593 -17.08 -52.96 67.34
N LYS A 594 -15.79 -53.30 67.20
CA LYS A 594 -15.24 -54.65 67.38
C LYS A 594 -14.75 -54.92 68.83
N LEU A 595 -14.88 -53.97 69.73
CA LEU A 595 -14.48 -54.09 71.11
C LEU A 595 -15.67 -54.47 71.96
N ASP A 596 -15.80 -55.79 72.34
CA ASP A 596 -16.73 -56.26 73.28
C ASP A 596 -16.53 -55.69 74.72
N ALA A 597 -17.58 -55.53 75.45
CA ALA A 597 -17.66 -54.94 76.81
C ALA A 597 -16.78 -55.68 77.83
N GLY A 598 -15.50 -55.48 77.80
CA GLY A 598 -14.50 -56.11 78.72
C GLY A 598 -13.04 -55.72 78.44
N ALA A 599 -12.78 -54.83 77.44
CA ALA A 599 -11.41 -54.52 77.03
C ALA A 599 -10.71 -53.49 77.95
N ASP A 600 -9.50 -53.83 78.35
CA ASP A 600 -8.55 -53.09 79.18
C ASP A 600 -8.41 -51.64 78.78
N ILE A 601 -8.61 -50.66 79.64
CA ILE A 601 -8.47 -49.21 79.46
C ILE A 601 -7.09 -48.83 78.85
N LYS A 602 -6.06 -49.61 79.17
CA LYS A 602 -4.72 -49.42 78.58
C LYS A 602 -4.61 -49.70 77.10
N ALA A 603 -5.43 -50.61 76.56
CA ALA A 603 -5.48 -50.90 75.11
C ALA A 603 -6.18 -49.78 74.33
N LEU A 604 -7.17 -49.12 74.89
CA LEU A 604 -7.88 -47.98 74.35
C LEU A 604 -7.02 -46.71 74.33
N GLU A 605 -6.25 -46.47 75.39
CA GLU A 605 -5.31 -45.36 75.43
C GLU A 605 -4.16 -45.46 74.41
N LYS A 606 -3.68 -46.70 74.19
CA LYS A 606 -2.64 -46.96 73.18
C LYS A 606 -3.14 -46.73 71.75
N LYS A 607 -4.38 -47.07 71.46
CA LYS A 607 -5.03 -46.81 70.14
C LYS A 607 -5.29 -45.25 69.95
N ARG A 608 -5.80 -44.64 70.99
CA ARG A 608 -6.01 -43.16 71.01
C ARG A 608 -4.73 -42.39 70.80
N GLN A 609 -3.61 -42.86 71.39
CA GLN A 609 -2.32 -42.32 71.20
C GLN A 609 -1.84 -42.52 69.73
N LYS A 610 -2.00 -43.69 69.10
CA LYS A 610 -1.67 -43.93 67.72
C LYS A 610 -2.46 -43.06 66.73
N VAL A 611 -3.75 -42.75 66.98
CA VAL A 611 -4.53 -41.83 66.16
C VAL A 611 -4.03 -40.40 66.34
N ARG A 612 -3.71 -40.03 67.58
CA ARG A 612 -3.10 -38.72 67.89
C ARG A 612 -1.76 -38.56 67.20
N ASP A 613 -0.90 -39.59 67.21
CA ASP A 613 0.39 -39.53 66.60
C ASP A 613 0.31 -39.43 65.06
N LYS A 614 -0.61 -40.15 64.40
CA LYS A 614 -0.97 -40.04 62.98
C LYS A 614 -1.46 -38.64 62.60
N ILE A 615 -2.35 -38.06 63.43
CA ILE A 615 -2.83 -36.68 63.21
C ILE A 615 -1.74 -35.67 63.40
N SER A 616 -0.85 -35.86 64.39
CA SER A 616 0.31 -35.00 64.64
C SER A 616 1.33 -35.07 63.53
N GLU A 617 1.63 -36.26 63.00
CA GLU A 617 2.55 -36.46 61.87
C GLU A 617 2.03 -35.83 60.59
N LYS A 618 0.71 -35.91 60.32
CA LYS A 618 0.12 -35.25 59.18
C LYS A 618 -0.01 -33.72 59.35
N ASN A 619 -0.27 -33.21 60.54
CA ASN A 619 -0.22 -31.79 60.82
C ASN A 619 1.19 -31.23 60.65
N ALA A 620 2.21 -32.00 61.00
CA ALA A 620 3.61 -31.61 60.77
C ALA A 620 3.96 -31.57 59.29
N LYS A 621 3.43 -32.49 58.47
CA LYS A 621 3.59 -32.44 57.00
C LYS A 621 2.81 -31.30 56.36
N LEU A 622 1.68 -30.90 56.86
CA LEU A 622 0.90 -29.73 56.43
C LEU A 622 1.56 -28.41 56.83
N SER A 623 2.26 -28.32 57.95
CA SER A 623 2.99 -27.12 58.39
C SER A 623 4.27 -26.94 57.63
N LEU A 624 4.85 -27.97 56.96
CA LEU A 624 6.02 -27.89 56.15
C LEU A 624 5.75 -27.39 54.69
N SER A 625 4.48 -27.28 54.28
CA SER A 625 4.06 -26.82 52.93
C SER A 625 3.53 -25.39 52.93
N ALA A 626 3.55 -24.67 54.04
CA ALA A 626 3.12 -23.29 54.14
C ALA A 626 4.27 -22.33 53.75
N GLY A 627 4.23 -21.93 52.49
CA GLY A 627 4.73 -20.66 51.94
C GLY A 627 6.23 -20.36 51.97
N PRO A 628 6.70 -19.61 50.97
CA PRO A 628 8.07 -19.13 50.94
C PRO A 628 8.32 -18.21 52.14
N THR A 629 9.32 -18.54 52.90
CA THR A 629 9.89 -17.75 53.95
C THR A 629 10.14 -16.32 53.44
N GLN A 630 9.40 -15.34 53.97
CA GLN A 630 9.74 -13.95 53.78
C GLN A 630 11.17 -13.74 54.27
N PRO A 631 12.04 -13.08 53.53
CA PRO A 631 13.37 -12.74 54.01
C PRO A 631 13.22 -11.92 55.30
N LYS A 632 13.93 -12.28 56.35
CA LYS A 632 13.99 -11.54 57.61
C LYS A 632 14.37 -10.10 57.29
N GLN A 633 13.39 -9.19 57.40
CA GLN A 633 13.65 -7.77 57.23
C GLN A 633 14.43 -7.29 58.47
N LYS A 634 15.58 -6.64 58.17
CA LYS A 634 16.34 -5.94 59.21
C LYS A 634 15.48 -4.87 59.83
N THR A 635 15.31 -4.91 61.12
CA THR A 635 14.63 -3.85 61.93
C THR A 635 15.37 -2.54 61.68
N LEU A 636 14.66 -1.53 61.21
CA LEU A 636 15.18 -0.18 60.99
C LEU A 636 15.61 0.45 62.32
N ASP A 637 16.83 0.94 62.38
CA ASP A 637 17.31 1.72 63.51
C ASP A 637 16.75 3.14 63.43
N PRO A 638 15.93 3.58 64.38
CA PRO A 638 15.27 4.89 64.37
C PRO A 638 16.23 6.08 64.19
N ALA A 639 17.48 5.91 64.61
CA ALA A 639 18.52 6.96 64.53
C ALA A 639 19.10 7.14 63.10
N LYS A 640 18.84 6.23 62.15
CA LYS A 640 19.34 6.29 60.78
C LYS A 640 18.36 6.83 59.73
N LEU A 641 17.10 7.06 60.10
CA LEU A 641 16.06 7.61 59.23
C LEU A 641 16.26 9.10 59.01
N LYS A 642 16.24 9.52 57.75
CA LYS A 642 16.29 10.94 57.36
C LYS A 642 14.99 11.36 56.73
N LYS A 643 14.63 12.63 56.88
CA LYS A 643 13.52 13.24 56.21
C LYS A 643 13.75 13.21 54.70
N GLY A 644 12.85 12.59 53.96
CA GLY A 644 12.97 12.37 52.54
C GLY A 644 13.30 10.93 52.11
N ASP A 645 13.60 10.03 53.05
CA ASP A 645 13.89 8.62 52.73
C ASP A 645 12.65 7.93 52.18
N ALA A 646 12.85 7.13 51.12
CA ALA A 646 11.82 6.29 50.53
C ALA A 646 11.57 5.05 51.38
N VAL A 647 10.34 4.89 51.85
CA VAL A 647 9.94 3.79 52.75
C VAL A 647 8.66 3.09 52.23
N LYS A 648 8.52 1.82 52.58
CA LYS A 648 7.29 1.05 52.37
C LYS A 648 6.63 0.87 53.74
N VAL A 649 5.37 1.27 53.87
CA VAL A 649 4.53 0.99 55.02
C VAL A 649 4.05 -0.45 54.89
N ILE A 650 4.49 -1.31 55.85
CA ILE A 650 4.27 -2.77 55.76
C ILE A 650 2.78 -3.10 55.94
N SER A 651 2.12 -2.53 56.92
CA SER A 651 0.71 -2.75 57.21
C SER A 651 -0.25 -2.34 56.07
N MET A 652 0.14 -1.32 55.28
CA MET A 652 -0.69 -0.75 54.22
C MET A 652 -0.24 -1.17 52.83
N GLY A 653 0.97 -1.76 52.70
CA GLY A 653 1.55 -2.14 51.40
C GLY A 653 1.93 -0.97 50.50
N LEU A 654 1.86 0.27 50.97
CA LEU A 654 2.07 1.51 50.22
C LEU A 654 3.53 2.00 50.32
N LYS A 655 4.01 2.59 49.22
CA LYS A 655 5.31 3.30 49.21
C LYS A 655 5.07 4.77 49.54
N GLY A 656 5.98 5.35 50.28
CA GLY A 656 5.90 6.76 50.67
C GLY A 656 7.28 7.34 51.04
N THR A 657 7.34 8.64 51.34
CA THR A 657 8.55 9.33 51.77
C THR A 657 8.38 9.82 53.18
N VAL A 658 9.43 9.74 54.00
CA VAL A 658 9.44 10.19 55.39
C VAL A 658 9.30 11.70 55.44
N SER A 659 8.21 12.17 56.07
CA SER A 659 7.88 13.61 56.22
C SER A 659 8.44 14.23 57.52
N THR A 660 8.45 13.46 58.62
CA THR A 660 8.96 13.90 59.93
C THR A 660 9.85 12.84 60.53
N LEU A 661 10.81 13.24 61.38
CA LEU A 661 11.59 12.30 62.17
C LEU A 661 10.73 11.66 63.28
N PRO A 662 11.06 10.44 63.72
CA PRO A 662 10.32 9.73 64.76
C PRO A 662 10.26 10.52 66.09
N ASP A 663 9.09 10.47 66.75
CA ASP A 663 8.91 11.00 68.09
C ASP A 663 9.48 10.04 69.17
N SER A 664 9.39 10.43 70.44
CA SER A 664 9.89 9.63 71.61
C SER A 664 9.16 8.26 71.74
N LYS A 665 8.03 8.04 71.05
CA LYS A 665 7.27 6.79 71.00
C LYS A 665 7.52 6.00 69.69
N GLY A 666 8.38 6.50 68.81
CA GLY A 666 8.73 5.89 67.51
C GLY A 666 7.70 6.14 66.41
N ASN A 667 6.76 7.07 66.52
CA ASN A 667 5.79 7.42 65.49
C ASN A 667 6.32 8.56 64.57
N LEU A 668 6.10 8.46 63.29
CA LEU A 668 6.47 9.47 62.31
C LEU A 668 5.40 9.58 61.23
N PHE A 669 5.43 10.68 60.48
CA PHE A 669 4.54 10.87 59.35
C PHE A 669 5.24 10.50 58.05
N VAL A 670 4.58 9.65 57.26
CA VAL A 670 5.00 9.20 55.90
C VAL A 670 3.99 9.77 54.90
N GLN A 671 4.52 10.38 53.84
CA GLN A 671 3.73 10.85 52.71
C GLN A 671 3.61 9.73 51.66
N CYS A 672 2.45 9.16 51.51
CA CYS A 672 2.11 8.15 50.53
C CYS A 672 1.24 8.76 49.43
N GLY A 673 1.84 9.28 48.34
CA GLY A 673 1.15 10.06 47.33
C GLY A 673 0.53 11.33 47.89
N ILE A 674 -0.80 11.46 47.85
CA ILE A 674 -1.56 12.63 48.34
C ILE A 674 -1.85 12.52 49.85
N MET A 675 -1.76 11.33 50.46
CA MET A 675 -2.10 11.07 51.86
C MET A 675 -0.88 11.12 52.77
N ARG A 676 -1.01 11.80 53.89
CA ARG A 676 -0.03 11.85 54.98
C ARG A 676 -0.54 10.99 56.13
N THR A 677 0.17 9.92 56.45
CA THR A 677 -0.23 8.92 57.44
C THR A 677 0.78 8.84 58.58
N SER A 678 0.30 8.78 59.82
CA SER A 678 1.17 8.53 61.00
C SER A 678 1.40 7.02 61.11
N VAL A 679 2.64 6.59 61.14
CA VAL A 679 3.06 5.17 61.22
C VAL A 679 4.23 5.02 62.17
N ASN A 680 4.32 3.83 62.82
CA ASN A 680 5.43 3.54 63.72
C ASN A 680 6.65 3.05 62.93
N VAL A 681 7.89 3.36 63.34
CA VAL A 681 9.12 2.94 62.70
C VAL A 681 9.21 1.44 62.47
N LYS A 682 8.59 0.64 63.36
CA LYS A 682 8.55 -0.82 63.26
C LYS A 682 7.74 -1.33 62.07
N ASP A 683 6.87 -0.51 61.52
CA ASP A 683 6.00 -0.81 60.38
C ASP A 683 6.56 -0.23 59.07
N LEU A 684 7.84 0.15 59.02
CA LEU A 684 8.51 0.70 57.87
C LEU A 684 9.66 -0.17 57.39
N ALA A 685 9.80 -0.28 56.10
CA ALA A 685 10.97 -0.88 55.41
C ALA A 685 11.58 0.16 54.46
N LEU A 686 12.88 0.38 54.50
CA LEU A 686 13.61 1.23 53.57
C LEU A 686 13.60 0.57 52.18
N ILE A 687 13.33 1.35 51.14
CA ILE A 687 13.45 0.95 49.77
C ILE A 687 14.74 1.56 49.24
N GLU A 688 15.74 0.70 48.85
CA GLU A 688 16.87 1.11 48.08
C GLU A 688 16.39 1.29 46.61
N GLU A 689 15.89 2.45 46.23
CA GLU A 689 15.77 2.83 44.86
C GLU A 689 17.13 3.30 44.34
N ALA A 690 17.57 2.75 43.20
CA ALA A 690 18.72 3.29 42.47
C ALA A 690 18.44 4.78 42.20
N THR A 691 19.18 5.66 42.88
CA THR A 691 19.14 7.09 42.61
C THR A 691 19.55 7.34 41.19
N ILE A 692 18.58 7.71 40.33
CA ILE A 692 18.86 8.35 39.06
C ILE A 692 19.42 9.72 39.43
N THR A 693 20.73 9.82 39.53
CA THR A 693 21.46 11.08 39.62
C THR A 693 21.22 11.82 38.31
N ALA A 694 20.39 12.85 38.38
CA ALA A 694 20.38 13.88 37.35
C ALA A 694 21.80 14.44 37.20
N PRO A 695 22.33 14.63 35.98
CA PRO A 695 23.67 15.14 35.79
C PRO A 695 23.76 16.53 36.40
N THR A 696 24.68 16.70 37.35
CA THR A 696 25.05 17.97 37.97
C THR A 696 25.65 18.85 36.88
N LEU A 697 24.92 19.86 36.45
CA LEU A 697 25.45 20.92 35.60
C LEU A 697 26.51 21.70 36.38
N GLN A 698 27.75 21.52 35.93
CA GLN A 698 28.88 22.36 36.37
C GLN A 698 28.57 23.80 36.00
N ARG A 699 28.58 24.67 37.00
CA ARG A 699 28.56 26.13 36.83
C ARG A 699 29.85 26.55 36.13
N THR A 700 29.77 26.86 34.84
CA THR A 700 30.77 27.75 34.21
C THR A 700 30.14 29.15 34.08
N ASN A 701 30.89 30.15 34.53
CA ASN A 701 30.55 31.57 34.49
C ASN A 701 30.29 32.09 33.10
N SER A 702 29.32 33.02 33.02
CA SER A 702 29.06 33.97 31.92
C SER A 702 28.40 33.41 30.66
N GLY A 703 27.10 33.76 30.47
CA GLY A 703 26.41 33.65 29.22
C GLY A 703 24.90 33.76 29.41
N LYS A 704 24.32 34.88 29.04
CA LYS A 704 22.91 35.20 29.09
C LYS A 704 22.06 34.05 28.58
N ILE A 705 21.33 33.36 29.46
CA ILE A 705 20.26 32.41 29.06
C ILE A 705 19.07 33.28 28.61
N LYS A 706 18.84 33.34 27.32
CA LYS A 706 17.57 33.82 26.74
C LYS A 706 16.48 32.81 27.14
N MET A 707 15.60 33.20 28.03
CA MET A 707 14.40 32.45 28.37
C MET A 707 13.44 32.41 27.19
N SER A 708 13.29 31.28 26.58
CA SER A 708 12.27 31.00 25.56
C SER A 708 11.00 30.38 26.17
N LYS A 709 10.47 30.99 27.26
CA LYS A 709 9.19 30.63 27.88
C LYS A 709 8.22 31.79 28.06
N VAL A 710 8.41 32.88 27.34
CA VAL A 710 7.64 34.13 27.57
C VAL A 710 6.45 34.32 26.61
N THR A 711 6.19 33.46 25.69
CA THR A 711 5.17 33.66 24.64
C THR A 711 4.03 32.64 24.74
N GLY A 712 3.36 32.53 25.88
CA GLY A 712 2.24 31.59 25.98
C GLY A 712 1.40 31.64 27.24
N ILE A 713 1.67 32.60 28.16
CA ILE A 713 0.87 32.70 29.38
C ILE A 713 -0.34 33.59 29.09
N SER A 714 -1.55 33.02 29.19
CA SER A 714 -2.79 33.77 29.07
C SER A 714 -2.84 34.87 30.15
N THR A 715 -3.30 36.06 29.81
CA THR A 715 -3.57 37.16 30.77
C THR A 715 -4.80 36.91 31.62
N GLU A 716 -5.46 35.78 31.46
CA GLU A 716 -6.67 35.40 32.19
C GLU A 716 -6.61 33.93 32.64
N ILE A 717 -7.03 33.68 33.91
CA ILE A 717 -7.28 32.34 34.43
C ILE A 717 -8.76 32.18 34.78
N ASN A 718 -9.36 31.07 34.37
CA ASN A 718 -10.76 30.74 34.61
C ASN A 718 -10.89 29.64 35.69
N LEU A 719 -11.42 29.98 36.84
CA LEU A 719 -11.62 29.10 38.00
C LEU A 719 -13.08 28.63 38.17
N LEU A 720 -13.96 28.90 37.22
CA LEU A 720 -15.36 28.50 37.27
C LEU A 720 -15.52 26.98 37.33
N GLY A 721 -16.37 26.51 38.24
CA GLY A 721 -16.67 25.07 38.40
C GLY A 721 -15.61 24.28 39.17
N ARG A 722 -14.54 24.94 39.68
CA ARG A 722 -13.53 24.30 40.54
C ARG A 722 -13.95 24.34 42.00
N THR A 723 -13.48 23.37 42.77
CA THR A 723 -13.54 23.43 44.22
C THR A 723 -12.57 24.50 44.75
N VAL A 724 -12.78 25.00 45.99
CA VAL A 724 -11.93 26.06 46.55
C VAL A 724 -10.46 25.66 46.61
N ASP A 725 -10.17 24.40 46.95
CA ASP A 725 -8.79 23.93 47.11
C ASP A 725 -8.10 23.75 45.76
N GLU A 726 -8.83 23.23 44.74
CA GLU A 726 -8.32 23.14 43.39
C GLU A 726 -8.05 24.51 42.77
N ALA A 727 -8.99 25.45 42.95
CA ALA A 727 -8.87 26.81 42.45
C ALA A 727 -7.65 27.55 43.04
N ILE A 728 -7.39 27.38 44.31
CA ILE A 728 -6.24 28.03 45.01
C ILE A 728 -4.93 27.41 44.48
N CYS A 729 -4.88 26.10 44.26
CA CYS A 729 -3.69 25.43 43.77
C CYS A 729 -3.36 25.85 42.30
N GLU A 730 -4.37 25.94 41.44
CA GLU A 730 -4.19 26.42 40.07
C GLU A 730 -3.82 27.91 40.02
N LEU A 731 -4.44 28.72 40.85
CA LEU A 731 -4.15 30.16 40.98
C LEU A 731 -2.72 30.42 41.42
N ASP A 732 -2.21 29.66 42.39
CA ASP A 732 -0.86 29.81 42.92
C ASP A 732 0.19 29.60 41.86
N LYS A 733 0.05 28.50 41.12
CA LYS A 733 0.92 28.19 40.00
C LYS A 733 0.84 29.23 38.88
N TYR A 734 -0.36 29.68 38.54
CA TYR A 734 -0.58 30.68 37.50
C TYR A 734 0.01 32.04 37.85
N LEU A 735 -0.13 32.49 39.11
CA LEU A 735 0.43 33.76 39.60
C LEU A 735 1.97 33.74 39.56
N ASP A 736 2.60 32.64 39.91
CA ASP A 736 4.05 32.48 39.83
C ASP A 736 4.53 32.53 38.35
N ASP A 737 3.84 31.83 37.48
CA ASP A 737 4.14 31.81 36.05
C ASP A 737 3.92 33.19 35.41
N ALA A 738 2.82 33.88 35.74
CA ALA A 738 2.51 35.22 35.24
C ALA A 738 3.52 36.29 35.73
N TYR A 739 3.96 36.21 37.00
CA TYR A 739 4.99 37.08 37.56
C TYR A 739 6.34 36.86 36.90
N LEU A 740 6.73 35.60 36.64
CA LEU A 740 7.95 35.25 35.93
C LEU A 740 7.93 35.68 34.44
N ALA A 741 6.73 35.77 33.87
CA ALA A 741 6.53 36.28 32.50
C ALA A 741 6.47 37.82 32.47
N HIS A 742 6.65 38.53 33.60
CA HIS A 742 6.58 39.98 33.71
C HIS A 742 5.26 40.59 33.20
N LEU A 743 4.14 39.89 33.39
CA LEU A 743 2.83 40.46 33.08
C LEU A 743 2.49 41.58 34.08
N PRO A 744 2.05 42.77 33.61
CA PRO A 744 1.74 43.87 34.51
C PRO A 744 0.48 43.62 35.35
N SER A 745 -0.49 42.91 34.79
CA SER A 745 -1.73 42.55 35.50
C SER A 745 -2.35 41.31 34.87
N VAL A 746 -3.17 40.56 35.63
CA VAL A 746 -3.91 39.39 35.17
C VAL A 746 -5.34 39.39 35.67
N ARG A 747 -6.22 38.69 34.92
CA ARG A 747 -7.63 38.49 35.23
C ARG A 747 -7.87 37.14 35.88
N VAL A 748 -8.53 37.10 37.00
CA VAL A 748 -8.92 35.87 37.72
C VAL A 748 -10.45 35.77 37.72
N VAL A 749 -11.00 34.86 36.93
CA VAL A 749 -12.45 34.64 36.79
C VAL A 749 -12.89 33.57 37.78
N HIS A 750 -13.68 33.95 38.80
CA HIS A 750 -14.19 33.06 39.85
C HIS A 750 -15.72 32.99 39.91
N GLY A 751 -16.42 33.80 39.10
CA GLY A 751 -17.88 33.84 39.05
C GLY A 751 -18.56 34.61 40.18
N LYS A 752 -19.83 34.85 39.99
CA LYS A 752 -20.70 35.62 40.95
C LYS A 752 -21.36 34.70 42.01
N GLY A 753 -21.31 33.36 41.94
CA GLY A 753 -22.04 32.40 42.77
C GLY A 753 -22.17 32.74 44.24
N THR A 754 -22.05 31.79 45.17
CA THR A 754 -22.17 31.98 46.66
C THR A 754 -21.11 32.89 47.25
N GLY A 755 -20.08 33.29 46.48
CA GLY A 755 -18.96 34.11 46.93
C GLY A 755 -17.84 33.36 47.67
N ALA A 756 -17.99 32.06 47.84
CA ALA A 756 -16.98 31.25 48.54
C ALA A 756 -15.64 31.25 47.79
N LEU A 757 -15.65 31.05 46.45
CA LEU A 757 -14.46 31.07 45.64
C LEU A 757 -13.79 32.45 45.59
N ARG A 758 -14.58 33.54 45.50
CA ARG A 758 -14.10 34.92 45.58
C ARG A 758 -13.41 35.19 46.89
N SER A 759 -14.03 34.80 48.02
CA SER A 759 -13.45 34.99 49.33
C SER A 759 -12.13 34.24 49.52
N ALA A 760 -12.05 33.03 49.03
CA ALA A 760 -10.83 32.22 49.05
C ALA A 760 -9.72 32.82 48.18
N VAL A 761 -10.03 33.23 46.94
CA VAL A 761 -9.09 33.91 46.03
C VAL A 761 -8.56 35.20 46.64
N HIS A 762 -9.44 36.07 47.22
CA HIS A 762 -9.00 37.31 47.88
C HIS A 762 -8.14 37.04 49.12
N SER A 763 -8.47 36.01 49.90
CA SER A 763 -7.67 35.62 51.08
C SER A 763 -6.30 35.09 50.68
N HIS A 764 -6.22 34.39 49.57
CA HIS A 764 -4.97 33.87 49.01
C HIS A 764 -4.10 35.00 48.44
N LEU A 765 -4.67 35.90 47.62
CA LEU A 765 -3.97 37.06 47.06
C LEU A 765 -3.33 37.98 48.09
N LYS A 766 -3.99 38.20 49.25
CA LYS A 766 -3.43 38.97 50.38
C LYS A 766 -2.13 38.39 50.94
N ARG A 767 -1.88 37.10 50.74
CA ARG A 767 -0.69 36.42 51.28
C ARG A 767 0.44 36.30 50.26
N GLN A 768 0.16 36.62 48.96
CA GLN A 768 1.13 36.51 47.89
C GLN A 768 2.11 37.68 47.87
N LYS A 769 3.41 37.38 47.89
CA LYS A 769 4.49 38.40 47.96
C LYS A 769 4.64 39.21 46.68
N HIS A 770 4.24 38.62 45.56
CA HIS A 770 4.41 39.17 44.19
C HIS A 770 3.23 40.06 43.76
N VAL A 771 2.14 40.02 44.48
CA VAL A 771 0.93 40.84 44.22
C VAL A 771 1.12 42.21 44.83
N LYS A 772 0.95 43.28 44.04
CA LYS A 772 0.97 44.67 44.46
C LYS A 772 -0.38 45.07 45.00
N GLU A 773 -1.42 44.86 44.25
CA GLU A 773 -2.80 45.16 44.60
C GLU A 773 -3.77 44.29 43.80
N PHE A 774 -4.99 44.13 44.24
CA PHE A 774 -6.04 43.48 43.50
C PHE A 774 -7.37 44.20 43.78
N ARG A 775 -8.21 44.24 42.72
CA ARG A 775 -9.56 44.85 42.80
C ARG A 775 -10.58 43.97 42.09
N LEU A 776 -11.85 44.13 42.37
CA LEU A 776 -12.92 43.54 41.58
C LEU A 776 -12.96 44.21 40.18
N GLY A 777 -13.39 43.44 39.18
CA GLY A 777 -13.62 43.97 37.85
C GLY A 777 -14.71 45.04 37.83
N GLU A 778 -14.55 46.04 36.93
CA GLU A 778 -15.52 47.10 36.68
C GLU A 778 -16.47 46.69 35.52
N TYR A 779 -17.43 47.57 35.19
CA TYR A 779 -18.36 47.38 34.11
C TYR A 779 -17.59 47.15 32.77
N GLY A 780 -17.78 45.99 32.16
CA GLY A 780 -17.03 45.54 30.96
C GLY A 780 -15.85 44.61 31.26
N GLU A 781 -15.36 44.53 32.50
CA GLU A 781 -14.27 43.60 32.91
C GLU A 781 -14.80 42.32 33.58
N GLY A 782 -16.12 42.12 33.70
CA GLY A 782 -16.75 40.93 34.28
C GLY A 782 -17.31 41.17 35.69
N ASP A 783 -17.38 42.43 36.16
CA ASP A 783 -17.98 42.88 37.45
C ASP A 783 -17.50 42.08 38.69
N ALA A 784 -18.40 41.81 39.62
CA ALA A 784 -18.14 41.05 40.83
C ALA A 784 -17.75 39.58 40.65
N GLY A 785 -17.74 39.06 39.39
CA GLY A 785 -17.33 37.71 39.05
C GLY A 785 -15.85 37.57 38.71
N VAL A 786 -15.11 38.68 38.65
CA VAL A 786 -13.69 38.72 38.24
C VAL A 786 -12.87 39.53 39.21
N THR A 787 -11.64 39.14 39.46
CA THR A 787 -10.66 39.92 40.21
C THR A 787 -9.47 40.25 39.31
N ILE A 788 -9.12 41.54 39.22
CA ILE A 788 -7.93 42.00 38.50
C ILE A 788 -6.79 42.05 39.53
N VAL A 789 -5.68 41.40 39.23
CA VAL A 789 -4.48 41.30 40.06
C VAL A 789 -3.33 42.05 39.38
N THR A 790 -2.72 43.02 40.07
CA THR A 790 -1.57 43.78 39.60
C THR A 790 -0.32 43.32 40.35
N PHE A 791 0.76 43.02 39.61
CA PHE A 791 2.02 42.58 40.21
C PHE A 791 2.93 43.78 40.60
N LYS A 792 3.92 43.48 41.47
CA LYS A 792 4.92 44.45 41.94
C LYS A 792 5.98 44.71 40.88
#